data_d125a6969e0782061bda3cc799a3a842
#
_entry.id   d125a6969e0782061bda3cc799a3a842
#
_cell.length_a   1.000
_cell.length_b   1.000
_cell.length_c   1.000
_cell.angle_alpha   90.00
_cell.angle_beta   90.00
_cell.angle_gamma   90.00
#
_symmetry.space_group_name_H-M   'P 1'
#
loop_
_entity.id
_entity.type
_entity.pdbx_description
1 polymer ?
#
loop_
_entity_poly.entity_id
_entity_poly.type
_entity_poly.pdbx_seq_one_letter_code
_entity_poly.pdbx_strand_id
1 'polypeptide(L)'
;VEYKADHAEVVSALQAIVSESQIVELRALQVPGKDGIKRNYSGFFNDIDLLASAGVQLSDAGAKGVYFTPNPVKEGPKTEHINTLTVGSRGKSATDRDIEEVNWLLIDIDPVRKAGLSATEGEKGEAKAVCVSVLTYLTKLGWPKPLLGDSGNGYHLLYRVSGVTSDVIREFLDVLGDMFSTDGAEVDRLVFNPSRIWKMYGTWPRKGDNDASRPWRKASLLNPEEVLVPVSMQQLEGTVSVVSSEKRDSEPDTDAFNAFDEWVTENFSDLGPAQPWQDKGRRWVFDICPWDSSHTDRSAYIVQFNNGSIASGCLHENCEGNERDDEGKHLGWKKLQRLAGSDYVSPTAREPIPASPSTIDSPNLTDLGNAKRLIRASQNELLYCAAHGAWYIFQESHWRRDSDGAVFRLAKRAVGLIFEEALAEPDTDRQTTLRRHALRSESSRSLNAMVSVASTESEVVISTQMLDADPWLFNVSNGTIDLRTGKMQQHDRTDFITKRSSVVYDPTASCPLWDDFLNYAMEEDEEIVEFINRFFGYCLTGLVTEQVLLFMEGTGSNGKTTALLILMHILGDYAIQGAPGLLLAKHGEAHPTEVADLEGTRFVANSEVEKGKPFAESLIKQLTGNDKIRARRMRQDFYEFDPTHKLCIAANHRPIIKGNDEGIWRRIIRIPWKRAIPADKKDPFFLDKLKKEAPGILNKLVAGCLAWREKGLQPPEKVRIATSDYREEMDVLADFMEEKCLLGEQHKVGQKDLYLAYVDWCEELKQKPQNYRLFNRQLKERDFETSVIRTAGMTTRAWKGIGLRNERTSVNSFFRIHAADA
;
A
#
# COMPACT_ATOMS: atom_id res chain seq x y z
N VAL A 1 43.03 14.98 5.36
CA VAL A 1 42.94 13.62 4.81
C VAL A 1 42.49 13.75 3.38
N GLU A 2 43.31 13.31 2.43
CA GLU A 2 42.92 13.28 1.01
C GLU A 2 42.07 12.02 0.80
N TYR A 3 40.75 12.18 0.50
CA TYR A 3 39.78 11.07 0.32
C TYR A 3 39.98 10.46 -1.07
N LYS A 4 41.13 9.86 -1.35
CA LYS A 4 41.46 9.17 -2.59
C LYS A 4 41.13 7.68 -2.49
N ALA A 5 40.58 7.13 -3.56
CA ALA A 5 40.34 5.69 -3.69
C ALA A 5 41.68 4.95 -3.89
N ASP A 6 41.70 3.70 -3.42
CA ASP A 6 42.89 2.85 -3.52
C ASP A 6 42.71 1.86 -4.70
N HIS A 7 43.41 2.11 -5.81
CA HIS A 7 43.24 1.30 -7.01
C HIS A 7 43.60 -0.19 -6.77
N ALA A 8 44.66 -0.47 -6.01
CA ALA A 8 45.10 -1.83 -5.75
C ALA A 8 44.05 -2.59 -4.90
N GLU A 9 43.48 -1.91 -3.90
CA GLU A 9 42.38 -2.47 -3.07
C GLU A 9 41.12 -2.69 -3.91
N VAL A 10 40.76 -1.77 -4.84
CA VAL A 10 39.64 -1.95 -5.75
C VAL A 10 39.83 -3.17 -6.65
N VAL A 11 41.00 -3.32 -7.26
CA VAL A 11 41.32 -4.47 -8.12
C VAL A 11 41.24 -5.78 -7.33
N SER A 12 41.89 -5.85 -6.16
CA SER A 12 41.86 -7.04 -5.30
C SER A 12 40.44 -7.44 -4.90
N ALA A 13 39.62 -6.46 -4.53
CA ALA A 13 38.22 -6.72 -4.16
C ALA A 13 37.38 -7.19 -5.36
N LEU A 14 37.61 -6.60 -6.54
CA LEU A 14 36.90 -7.03 -7.75
C LEU A 14 37.31 -8.45 -8.17
N GLN A 15 38.58 -8.78 -8.11
CA GLN A 15 39.11 -10.13 -8.42
C GLN A 15 38.52 -11.22 -7.49
N ALA A 16 38.20 -10.86 -6.24
CA ALA A 16 37.54 -11.78 -5.30
C ALA A 16 36.04 -12.01 -5.61
N ILE A 17 35.38 -11.09 -6.32
CA ILE A 17 33.93 -11.10 -6.51
C ILE A 17 33.53 -11.39 -7.97
N VAL A 18 34.25 -10.84 -8.93
CA VAL A 18 33.96 -10.86 -10.37
C VAL A 18 34.85 -11.91 -11.06
N SER A 19 34.24 -12.80 -11.83
CA SER A 19 35.01 -13.79 -12.61
C SER A 19 35.66 -13.15 -13.84
N GLU A 20 36.72 -13.76 -14.38
CA GLU A 20 37.35 -13.31 -15.61
C GLU A 20 36.33 -13.19 -16.75
N SER A 21 36.41 -12.09 -17.49
CA SER A 21 35.51 -11.77 -18.63
C SER A 21 34.02 -11.61 -18.28
N GLN A 22 33.64 -11.66 -17.02
CA GLN A 22 32.26 -11.39 -16.59
C GLN A 22 31.89 -9.95 -16.91
N ILE A 23 30.75 -9.73 -17.57
CA ILE A 23 30.21 -8.37 -17.76
C ILE A 23 29.52 -7.92 -16.49
N VAL A 24 29.94 -6.77 -15.97
CA VAL A 24 29.33 -6.11 -14.81
C VAL A 24 28.98 -4.66 -15.13
N GLU A 25 27.94 -4.14 -14.47
CA GLU A 25 27.62 -2.72 -14.57
C GLU A 25 28.30 -1.93 -13.45
N LEU A 26 29.02 -0.86 -13.81
CA LEU A 26 29.50 0.17 -12.90
C LEU A 26 28.45 1.27 -12.81
N ARG A 27 28.08 1.69 -11.58
CA ARG A 27 27.25 2.87 -11.32
C ARG A 27 27.92 3.81 -10.34
N ALA A 28 28.01 5.07 -10.69
CA ALA A 28 28.40 6.13 -9.77
C ALA A 28 27.27 7.15 -9.62
N LEU A 29 26.94 7.45 -8.37
CA LEU A 29 25.79 8.29 -8.04
C LEU A 29 26.25 9.70 -7.70
N GLN A 30 25.53 10.69 -8.23
CA GLN A 30 25.67 12.11 -7.88
C GLN A 30 27.14 12.61 -7.97
N VAL A 31 27.83 12.29 -9.04
CA VAL A 31 29.20 12.77 -9.32
C VAL A 31 29.15 14.26 -9.66
N PRO A 32 29.87 15.15 -8.95
CA PRO A 32 29.87 16.57 -9.25
C PRO A 32 30.54 16.85 -10.63
N GLY A 33 29.82 17.57 -11.49
CA GLY A 33 30.40 18.08 -12.75
C GLY A 33 31.09 19.41 -12.56
N LYS A 34 31.97 19.78 -13.52
CA LYS A 34 32.65 21.10 -13.55
C LYS A 34 31.69 22.28 -13.58
N ASP A 35 30.46 22.06 -14.00
CA ASP A 35 29.32 23.00 -14.04
C ASP A 35 28.53 23.06 -12.74
N GLY A 36 28.96 22.35 -11.67
CA GLY A 36 28.26 22.24 -10.40
C GLY A 36 27.04 21.28 -10.41
N ILE A 37 26.70 20.72 -11.56
CA ILE A 37 25.54 19.80 -11.68
C ILE A 37 25.99 18.38 -11.35
N LYS A 38 25.32 17.75 -10.41
CA LYS A 38 25.56 16.33 -10.04
C LYS A 38 24.91 15.39 -11.05
N ARG A 39 25.67 14.45 -11.58
CA ARG A 39 25.21 13.46 -12.56
C ARG A 39 25.46 12.03 -12.09
N ASN A 40 24.62 11.11 -12.52
CA ASN A 40 24.89 9.69 -12.38
C ASN A 40 25.62 9.20 -13.61
N TYR A 41 26.55 8.27 -13.42
CA TYR A 41 27.28 7.61 -14.48
C TYR A 41 26.99 6.10 -14.42
N SER A 42 26.91 5.46 -15.57
CA SER A 42 26.80 4.00 -15.71
C SER A 42 27.61 3.53 -16.92
N GLY A 43 28.13 2.31 -16.85
CA GLY A 43 28.81 1.66 -17.96
C GLY A 43 28.98 0.17 -17.69
N PHE A 44 29.11 -0.61 -18.75
CA PHE A 44 29.33 -2.06 -18.66
C PHE A 44 30.78 -2.38 -18.92
N PHE A 45 31.36 -3.26 -18.12
CA PHE A 45 32.78 -3.61 -18.15
C PHE A 45 32.93 -5.13 -18.09
N ASN A 46 33.89 -5.64 -18.86
CA ASN A 46 34.38 -7.02 -18.81
C ASN A 46 35.90 -7.12 -18.56
N ASP A 47 36.53 -5.98 -18.28
CA ASP A 47 37.94 -5.84 -17.92
C ASP A 47 37.99 -5.24 -16.51
N ILE A 48 38.61 -5.99 -15.58
CA ILE A 48 38.68 -5.59 -14.16
C ILE A 48 39.55 -4.34 -13.95
N ASP A 49 40.64 -4.19 -14.69
CA ASP A 49 41.54 -3.02 -14.54
C ASP A 49 40.87 -1.73 -15.07
N LEU A 50 40.16 -1.84 -16.20
CA LEU A 50 39.36 -0.72 -16.72
C LEU A 50 38.18 -0.38 -15.81
N LEU A 51 37.49 -1.39 -15.25
CA LEU A 51 36.43 -1.19 -14.27
C LEU A 51 36.96 -0.50 -13.02
N ALA A 52 38.08 -0.97 -12.47
CA ALA A 52 38.71 -0.38 -11.29
C ALA A 52 39.12 1.07 -11.53
N SER A 53 39.79 1.31 -12.67
CA SER A 53 40.25 2.65 -13.06
C SER A 53 39.05 3.63 -13.18
N ALA A 54 37.98 3.22 -13.82
CA ALA A 54 36.76 4.01 -13.92
C ALA A 54 36.09 4.27 -12.54
N GLY A 55 36.07 3.26 -11.69
CA GLY A 55 35.54 3.39 -10.33
C GLY A 55 36.35 4.34 -9.45
N VAL A 56 37.67 4.24 -9.49
CA VAL A 56 38.59 5.14 -8.78
C VAL A 56 38.41 6.57 -9.27
N GLN A 57 38.42 6.78 -10.60
CA GLN A 57 38.22 8.11 -11.19
C GLN A 57 36.93 8.77 -10.72
N LEU A 58 35.82 8.03 -10.69
CA LEU A 58 34.52 8.55 -10.27
C LEU A 58 34.46 8.78 -8.75
N SER A 59 35.11 7.91 -7.96
CA SER A 59 35.23 8.13 -6.51
C SER A 59 36.03 9.41 -6.22
N ASP A 60 37.18 9.59 -6.88
CA ASP A 60 38.05 10.75 -6.69
C ASP A 60 37.40 12.05 -7.20
N ALA A 61 36.56 11.96 -8.24
CA ALA A 61 35.74 13.06 -8.71
C ALA A 61 34.63 13.47 -7.72
N GLY A 62 34.49 12.79 -6.58
CA GLY A 62 33.54 13.16 -5.53
C GLY A 62 32.18 12.50 -5.64
N ALA A 63 32.06 11.37 -6.29
CA ALA A 63 30.81 10.58 -6.31
C ALA A 63 30.28 10.36 -4.90
N LYS A 64 28.96 10.44 -4.72
CA LYS A 64 28.29 10.09 -3.45
C LYS A 64 28.48 8.62 -3.08
N GLY A 65 28.64 7.76 -4.07
CA GLY A 65 29.00 6.36 -3.94
C GLY A 65 29.24 5.72 -5.30
N VAL A 66 30.15 4.74 -5.34
CA VAL A 66 30.45 3.94 -6.52
C VAL A 66 30.04 2.50 -6.25
N TYR A 67 29.39 1.89 -7.21
CA TYR A 67 28.76 0.57 -7.09
C TYR A 67 28.99 -0.24 -8.36
N PHE A 68 28.87 -1.56 -8.26
CA PHE A 68 28.87 -2.47 -9.41
C PHE A 68 27.85 -3.59 -9.19
N THR A 69 27.46 -4.33 -10.24
CA THR A 69 26.62 -5.53 -10.13
C THR A 69 27.52 -6.75 -9.88
N PRO A 70 27.38 -7.46 -8.72
CA PRO A 70 28.20 -8.67 -8.48
C PRO A 70 27.84 -9.85 -9.39
N ASN A 71 26.58 -9.95 -9.78
CA ASN A 71 26.09 -10.98 -10.68
C ASN A 71 26.35 -10.64 -12.15
N PRO A 72 26.61 -11.64 -13.03
CA PRO A 72 26.93 -11.41 -14.44
C PRO A 72 25.76 -10.80 -15.20
N VAL A 73 26.05 -9.80 -16.03
CA VAL A 73 25.10 -9.18 -16.95
C VAL A 73 25.20 -9.88 -18.31
N LYS A 74 24.04 -10.23 -18.89
CA LYS A 74 23.95 -10.83 -20.23
C LYS A 74 24.45 -9.89 -21.31
N GLU A 75 25.06 -10.44 -22.34
CA GLU A 75 25.29 -9.72 -23.58
C GLU A 75 23.96 -9.30 -24.23
N GLY A 76 23.89 -8.11 -24.74
CA GLY A 76 22.66 -7.59 -25.36
C GLY A 76 22.73 -6.12 -25.73
N PRO A 77 21.62 -5.49 -26.12
CA PRO A 77 21.61 -4.10 -26.59
C PRO A 77 22.13 -3.06 -25.59
N LYS A 78 22.15 -3.38 -24.30
CA LYS A 78 22.68 -2.49 -23.26
C LYS A 78 24.21 -2.59 -23.14
N THR A 79 24.81 -3.68 -23.57
CA THR A 79 26.24 -3.97 -23.50
C THR A 79 26.99 -3.75 -24.82
N GLU A 80 26.35 -3.09 -25.82
CA GLU A 80 26.98 -2.76 -27.12
C GLU A 80 28.27 -1.93 -26.98
N HIS A 81 28.42 -1.16 -25.89
CA HIS A 81 29.57 -0.30 -25.63
C HIS A 81 30.23 -0.72 -24.31
N ILE A 82 30.91 -1.89 -24.35
CA ILE A 82 31.69 -2.40 -23.21
C ILE A 82 32.91 -1.50 -22.91
N ASN A 83 33.29 -1.45 -21.63
CA ASN A 83 34.43 -0.69 -21.11
C ASN A 83 34.33 0.84 -21.35
N THR A 84 33.10 1.36 -21.42
CA THR A 84 32.83 2.76 -21.67
C THR A 84 31.85 3.34 -20.67
N LEU A 85 32.20 4.46 -20.03
CA LEU A 85 31.32 5.21 -19.15
C LEU A 85 30.41 6.15 -19.93
N THR A 86 29.14 6.16 -19.57
CA THR A 86 28.15 7.10 -20.09
C THR A 86 27.42 7.84 -18.97
N VAL A 87 26.96 9.07 -19.25
CA VAL A 87 26.06 9.75 -18.33
C VAL A 87 24.77 8.94 -18.25
N GLY A 88 24.43 8.49 -17.05
CA GLY A 88 23.26 7.65 -16.81
C GLY A 88 21.96 8.36 -17.19
N SER A 89 21.19 7.75 -18.10
CA SER A 89 19.81 8.11 -18.40
C SER A 89 18.90 6.94 -18.04
N ARG A 90 17.63 7.22 -17.71
CA ARG A 90 16.61 6.20 -17.47
C ARG A 90 16.61 5.16 -18.61
N GLY A 91 16.67 3.87 -18.28
CA GLY A 91 16.59 2.77 -19.25
C GLY A 91 17.92 2.19 -19.72
N LYS A 92 19.08 2.75 -19.32
CA LYS A 92 20.42 2.23 -19.68
C LYS A 92 21.04 1.32 -18.64
N SER A 93 20.51 1.23 -17.44
CA SER A 93 21.02 0.38 -16.36
C SER A 93 20.50 -1.05 -16.47
N ALA A 94 21.25 -2.02 -15.94
CA ALA A 94 20.83 -3.41 -15.84
C ALA A 94 19.57 -3.55 -14.95
N THR A 95 18.69 -4.44 -15.34
CA THR A 95 17.50 -4.88 -14.61
C THR A 95 17.62 -6.37 -14.31
N ASP A 96 16.77 -6.94 -13.48
CA ASP A 96 16.82 -8.36 -13.12
C ASP A 96 16.76 -9.30 -14.35
N ARG A 97 16.10 -8.87 -15.44
CA ARG A 97 16.04 -9.63 -16.70
C ARG A 97 17.36 -9.65 -17.48
N ASP A 98 18.24 -8.67 -17.23
CA ASP A 98 19.53 -8.54 -17.87
C ASP A 98 20.63 -9.34 -17.13
N ILE A 99 20.32 -9.95 -15.97
CA ILE A 99 21.25 -10.78 -15.21
C ILE A 99 21.20 -12.22 -15.74
N GLU A 100 22.38 -12.81 -15.96
CA GLU A 100 22.52 -14.15 -16.51
C GLU A 100 22.19 -15.22 -15.46
N GLU A 101 22.80 -15.13 -14.29
CA GLU A 101 22.60 -16.02 -13.15
C GLU A 101 22.84 -15.33 -11.82
N VAL A 102 22.30 -15.90 -10.75
CA VAL A 102 22.52 -15.40 -9.38
C VAL A 102 23.69 -16.17 -8.78
N ASN A 103 24.82 -15.52 -8.66
CA ASN A 103 26.07 -16.08 -8.15
C ASN A 103 26.36 -15.69 -6.70
N TRP A 104 25.64 -14.69 -6.17
CA TRP A 104 25.90 -14.11 -4.87
C TRP A 104 24.63 -13.96 -4.05
N LEU A 105 24.69 -14.50 -2.83
CA LEU A 105 23.81 -14.11 -1.73
C LEU A 105 24.45 -12.94 -1.00
N LEU A 106 23.77 -11.81 -1.02
CA LEU A 106 24.23 -10.56 -0.44
C LEU A 106 23.47 -10.28 0.87
N ILE A 107 24.21 -10.10 1.96
CA ILE A 107 23.63 -9.70 3.26
C ILE A 107 24.23 -8.35 3.62
N ASP A 108 23.39 -7.32 3.65
CA ASP A 108 23.73 -5.94 4.02
C ASP A 108 23.22 -5.65 5.43
N ILE A 109 24.08 -5.22 6.31
CA ILE A 109 23.78 -4.91 7.70
C ILE A 109 24.14 -3.46 7.95
N ASP A 110 23.14 -2.61 7.93
CA ASP A 110 23.28 -1.16 8.11
C ASP A 110 22.77 -0.73 9.50
N PRO A 111 23.38 0.24 10.17
CA PRO A 111 22.87 0.80 11.40
C PRO A 111 21.61 1.63 11.12
N VAL A 112 20.67 1.58 12.07
CA VAL A 112 19.44 2.40 12.05
C VAL A 112 19.81 3.86 12.28
N ARG A 113 19.65 4.69 11.25
CA ARG A 113 20.01 6.12 11.28
C ARG A 113 19.20 6.94 10.28
N LYS A 114 19.26 8.26 10.42
CA LYS A 114 18.64 9.16 9.45
C LYS A 114 19.25 8.96 8.06
N ALA A 115 18.38 8.79 7.06
CA ALA A 115 18.79 8.58 5.68
C ALA A 115 19.72 9.71 5.18
N GLY A 116 20.79 9.32 4.47
CA GLY A 116 21.71 10.27 3.84
C GLY A 116 22.88 10.72 4.73
N LEU A 117 22.96 10.33 6.01
CA LEU A 117 24.07 10.63 6.90
C LEU A 117 25.05 9.44 7.00
N SER A 118 26.33 9.74 7.29
CA SER A 118 27.31 8.73 7.69
C SER A 118 27.00 8.19 9.09
N ALA A 119 27.44 6.97 9.39
CA ALA A 119 27.28 6.38 10.72
C ALA A 119 28.24 7.01 11.75
N THR A 120 27.81 7.18 12.99
CA THR A 120 28.68 7.40 14.13
C THR A 120 29.45 6.13 14.47
N GLU A 121 30.46 6.19 15.34
CA GLU A 121 31.17 5.00 15.80
C GLU A 121 30.26 4.05 16.59
N GLY A 122 29.35 4.59 17.41
CA GLY A 122 28.35 3.80 18.14
C GLY A 122 27.39 3.07 17.22
N GLU A 123 26.77 3.79 16.27
CA GLU A 123 25.86 3.20 15.27
C GLU A 123 26.56 2.10 14.45
N LYS A 124 27.81 2.32 14.05
CA LYS A 124 28.61 1.31 13.34
C LYS A 124 28.94 0.11 14.23
N GLY A 125 29.13 0.32 15.52
CA GLY A 125 29.30 -0.73 16.53
C GLY A 125 28.10 -1.64 16.66
N GLU A 126 26.87 -1.09 16.62
CA GLU A 126 25.62 -1.85 16.61
C GLU A 126 25.54 -2.75 15.35
N ALA A 127 25.81 -2.19 14.17
CA ALA A 127 25.85 -2.99 12.93
C ALA A 127 26.90 -4.11 12.98
N LYS A 128 28.06 -3.86 13.60
CA LYS A 128 29.08 -4.90 13.81
C LYS A 128 28.57 -6.03 14.70
N ALA A 129 27.87 -5.70 15.78
CA ALA A 129 27.32 -6.71 16.70
C ALA A 129 26.31 -7.62 15.98
N VAL A 130 25.40 -7.04 15.18
CA VAL A 130 24.44 -7.81 14.37
C VAL A 130 25.18 -8.67 13.35
N CYS A 131 26.18 -8.14 12.65
CA CYS A 131 26.99 -8.88 11.67
C CYS A 131 27.68 -10.10 12.30
N VAL A 132 28.27 -9.95 13.50
CA VAL A 132 28.90 -11.05 14.24
C VAL A 132 27.87 -12.09 14.64
N SER A 133 26.67 -11.67 15.08
CA SER A 133 25.58 -12.59 15.45
C SER A 133 25.12 -13.43 14.27
N VAL A 134 24.85 -12.79 13.10
CA VAL A 134 24.49 -13.49 11.85
C VAL A 134 25.59 -14.48 11.44
N LEU A 135 26.83 -14.04 11.40
CA LEU A 135 27.97 -14.87 11.01
C LEU A 135 28.12 -16.08 11.96
N THR A 136 27.99 -15.84 13.28
CA THR A 136 28.11 -16.91 14.29
C THR A 136 26.99 -17.94 14.12
N TYR A 137 25.76 -17.50 13.87
CA TYR A 137 24.62 -18.37 13.64
C TYR A 137 24.80 -19.23 12.38
N LEU A 138 25.12 -18.61 11.24
CA LEU A 138 25.35 -19.35 9.98
C LEU A 138 26.50 -20.32 10.08
N THR A 139 27.59 -19.95 10.78
CA THR A 139 28.73 -20.85 11.04
C THR A 139 28.30 -22.06 11.87
N LYS A 140 27.45 -21.91 12.90
CA LYS A 140 26.89 -23.02 13.67
C LYS A 140 26.03 -23.96 12.84
N LEU A 141 25.36 -23.45 11.80
CA LEU A 141 24.59 -24.24 10.83
C LEU A 141 25.48 -24.88 9.74
N GLY A 142 26.81 -24.80 9.87
CA GLY A 142 27.72 -25.39 8.92
C GLY A 142 27.88 -24.63 7.60
N TRP A 143 27.53 -23.36 7.57
CA TRP A 143 27.77 -22.51 6.40
C TRP A 143 29.25 -22.23 6.19
N PRO A 144 29.72 -22.13 4.94
CA PRO A 144 31.10 -21.75 4.65
C PRO A 144 31.37 -20.30 5.10
N LYS A 145 32.63 -19.91 5.09
CA LYS A 145 32.99 -18.52 5.37
C LYS A 145 32.61 -17.61 4.20
N PRO A 146 32.02 -16.44 4.47
CA PRO A 146 31.75 -15.45 3.44
C PRO A 146 32.93 -14.53 3.18
N LEU A 147 32.88 -13.76 2.09
CA LEU A 147 33.61 -12.49 2.05
C LEU A 147 32.98 -11.50 3.03
N LEU A 148 33.86 -10.84 3.80
CA LEU A 148 33.50 -9.84 4.78
C LEU A 148 33.82 -8.45 4.23
N GLY A 149 32.82 -7.59 4.15
CA GLY A 149 32.97 -6.22 3.71
C GLY A 149 32.62 -5.20 4.80
N ASP A 150 33.38 -4.13 4.85
CA ASP A 150 33.04 -2.89 5.53
C ASP A 150 32.49 -1.90 4.49
N SER A 151 31.23 -1.53 4.58
CA SER A 151 30.60 -0.59 3.63
C SER A 151 31.02 0.86 3.86
N GLY A 152 31.79 1.13 4.90
CA GLY A 152 32.10 2.44 5.45
C GLY A 152 31.09 2.89 6.52
N ASN A 153 29.85 2.39 6.47
CA ASN A 153 28.80 2.72 7.44
C ASN A 153 28.23 1.50 8.18
N GLY A 154 28.22 0.35 7.55
CA GLY A 154 27.73 -0.94 8.06
C GLY A 154 28.66 -2.07 7.60
N TYR A 155 28.17 -3.28 7.60
CA TYR A 155 28.92 -4.48 7.25
C TYR A 155 28.19 -5.35 6.24
N HIS A 156 28.96 -6.06 5.43
CA HIS A 156 28.47 -6.92 4.37
C HIS A 156 28.96 -8.37 4.58
N LEU A 157 28.11 -9.34 4.29
CA LEU A 157 28.48 -10.75 4.14
C LEU A 157 28.08 -11.18 2.73
N LEU A 158 29.05 -11.67 1.96
CA LEU A 158 28.84 -12.14 0.59
C LEU A 158 29.11 -13.65 0.54
N TYR A 159 28.10 -14.45 0.30
CA TYR A 159 28.23 -15.88 0.11
C TYR A 159 28.13 -16.23 -1.38
N ARG A 160 29.03 -17.06 -1.86
CA ARG A 160 28.88 -17.67 -3.17
C ARG A 160 27.70 -18.61 -3.16
N VAL A 161 26.84 -18.56 -4.19
CA VAL A 161 25.69 -19.47 -4.35
C VAL A 161 25.68 -20.03 -5.77
N SER A 162 24.93 -21.13 -5.96
CA SER A 162 24.73 -21.75 -7.29
C SER A 162 23.34 -22.33 -7.36
N GLY A 163 22.61 -22.06 -8.46
CA GLY A 163 21.28 -22.59 -8.70
C GLY A 163 20.19 -22.08 -7.76
N VAL A 164 20.38 -20.89 -7.17
CA VAL A 164 19.47 -20.28 -6.20
C VAL A 164 18.59 -19.22 -6.86
N THR A 165 17.32 -19.19 -6.50
CA THR A 165 16.35 -18.19 -7.00
C THR A 165 16.24 -16.97 -6.08
N SER A 166 15.82 -15.85 -6.63
CA SER A 166 15.60 -14.60 -5.86
C SER A 166 14.54 -14.75 -4.76
N ASP A 167 13.56 -15.63 -4.95
CA ASP A 167 12.49 -15.83 -3.96
C ASP A 167 13.01 -16.54 -2.71
N VAL A 168 13.86 -17.55 -2.87
CA VAL A 168 14.51 -18.22 -1.74
C VAL A 168 15.47 -17.28 -1.01
N ILE A 169 16.21 -16.44 -1.75
CA ILE A 169 17.06 -15.41 -1.13
C ILE A 169 16.22 -14.42 -0.33
N ARG A 170 15.05 -14.01 -0.84
CA ARG A 170 14.12 -13.13 -0.13
C ARG A 170 13.65 -13.74 1.19
N GLU A 171 13.13 -14.97 1.13
CA GLU A 171 12.68 -15.70 2.33
C GLU A 171 13.80 -15.84 3.37
N PHE A 172 15.00 -16.14 2.92
CA PHE A 172 16.17 -16.25 3.78
C PHE A 172 16.54 -14.90 4.44
N LEU A 173 16.54 -13.79 3.69
CA LEU A 173 16.81 -12.47 4.24
C LEU A 173 15.71 -12.01 5.19
N ASP A 174 14.45 -12.36 4.92
CA ASP A 174 13.34 -12.09 5.84
C ASP A 174 13.54 -12.82 7.17
N VAL A 175 13.94 -14.08 7.12
CA VAL A 175 14.26 -14.87 8.33
C VAL A 175 15.43 -14.25 9.11
N LEU A 176 16.53 -13.90 8.44
CA LEU A 176 17.65 -13.25 9.12
C LEU A 176 17.27 -11.89 9.70
N GLY A 177 16.48 -11.12 8.97
CA GLY A 177 15.98 -9.84 9.44
C GLY A 177 15.09 -9.96 10.68
N ASP A 178 14.22 -10.98 10.74
CA ASP A 178 13.38 -11.25 11.91
C ASP A 178 14.20 -11.70 13.13
N MET A 179 15.28 -12.44 12.91
CA MET A 179 16.09 -13.01 14.00
C MET A 179 17.12 -12.04 14.58
N PHE A 180 17.71 -11.20 13.74
CA PHE A 180 18.93 -10.48 14.10
C PHE A 180 18.83 -8.96 14.04
N SER A 181 17.83 -8.38 13.36
CA SER A 181 17.64 -6.93 13.37
C SER A 181 17.29 -6.44 14.78
N THR A 182 17.87 -5.31 15.15
CA THR A 182 17.69 -4.65 16.47
C THR A 182 17.22 -3.21 16.27
N ASP A 183 16.90 -2.50 17.35
CA ASP A 183 16.59 -1.07 17.30
C ASP A 183 17.79 -0.23 16.81
N GLY A 184 19.02 -0.74 16.91
CA GLY A 184 20.27 -0.05 16.53
C GLY A 184 20.82 -0.42 15.16
N ALA A 185 20.53 -1.61 14.63
CA ALA A 185 21.00 -2.07 13.31
C ALA A 185 20.06 -3.11 12.70
N GLU A 186 19.97 -3.12 11.38
CA GLU A 186 19.07 -3.99 10.63
C GLU A 186 19.78 -4.77 9.52
N VAL A 187 19.28 -5.98 9.23
CA VAL A 187 19.58 -6.73 8.02
C VAL A 187 18.66 -6.22 6.90
N ASP A 188 19.23 -5.69 5.81
CA ASP A 188 18.44 -5.20 4.68
C ASP A 188 17.81 -6.37 3.91
N ARG A 189 16.47 -6.51 4.02
CA ARG A 189 15.69 -7.56 3.36
C ARG A 189 15.47 -7.31 1.87
N LEU A 190 15.82 -6.12 1.37
CA LEU A 190 15.55 -5.70 -0.01
C LEU A 190 16.70 -5.99 -0.98
N VAL A 191 17.80 -6.60 -0.53
CA VAL A 191 18.97 -6.87 -1.37
C VAL A 191 18.91 -8.20 -2.12
N PHE A 192 17.73 -8.81 -2.26
CA PHE A 192 17.51 -10.11 -2.89
C PHE A 192 17.48 -10.09 -4.43
N ASN A 193 17.27 -8.93 -5.05
CA ASN A 193 17.07 -8.82 -6.50
C ASN A 193 18.40 -9.05 -7.27
N PRO A 194 18.40 -9.82 -8.39
CA PRO A 194 19.60 -10.20 -9.13
C PRO A 194 20.47 -9.04 -9.62
N SER A 195 19.84 -7.94 -10.06
CA SER A 195 20.54 -6.74 -10.55
C SER A 195 20.99 -5.78 -9.46
N ARG A 196 21.00 -6.23 -8.19
CA ARG A 196 21.42 -5.39 -7.07
C ARG A 196 22.82 -4.85 -7.29
N ILE A 197 22.93 -3.54 -7.21
CA ILE A 197 24.25 -2.88 -7.20
C ILE A 197 24.86 -2.97 -5.81
N TRP A 198 26.13 -3.29 -5.75
CA TRP A 198 26.90 -3.48 -4.54
C TRP A 198 28.01 -2.47 -4.41
N LYS A 199 28.43 -2.16 -3.21
CA LYS A 199 29.47 -1.19 -2.94
C LYS A 199 30.79 -1.62 -3.58
N MET A 200 31.44 -0.73 -4.33
CA MET A 200 32.81 -0.94 -4.80
C MET A 200 33.77 -0.67 -3.65
N TYR A 201 34.38 -1.72 -3.14
CA TYR A 201 35.36 -1.61 -2.06
C TYR A 201 36.63 -0.90 -2.55
N GLY A 202 37.38 -0.25 -1.68
CA GLY A 202 38.48 0.65 -2.03
C GLY A 202 38.02 2.09 -2.33
N THR A 203 36.69 2.38 -2.36
CA THR A 203 36.13 3.71 -2.66
C THR A 203 35.55 4.39 -1.44
N TRP A 204 35.26 5.69 -1.55
CA TRP A 204 34.73 6.52 -0.44
C TRP A 204 33.25 6.83 -0.60
N PRO A 205 32.37 6.21 0.20
CA PRO A 205 30.97 6.64 0.27
C PRO A 205 30.84 7.98 0.99
N ARG A 206 30.31 8.98 0.29
CA ARG A 206 30.13 10.34 0.82
C ARG A 206 28.66 10.58 1.12
N LYS A 207 28.19 10.08 2.29
CA LYS A 207 26.83 10.28 2.78
C LYS A 207 26.83 11.43 3.81
N GLY A 208 26.07 12.50 3.55
CA GLY A 208 25.97 13.68 4.44
C GLY A 208 27.28 14.48 4.53
N ASP A 209 27.33 15.36 5.51
CA ASP A 209 28.51 16.14 5.83
C ASP A 209 29.55 15.26 6.53
N ASN A 210 30.82 15.58 6.31
CA ASN A 210 31.92 14.87 6.91
C ASN A 210 32.43 15.63 8.14
N ASP A 211 32.05 15.19 9.31
CA ASP A 211 32.44 15.79 10.59
C ASP A 211 33.03 14.76 11.57
N ALA A 212 33.53 15.22 12.70
CA ALA A 212 34.15 14.33 13.69
C ALA A 212 33.18 13.29 14.29
N SER A 213 31.89 13.57 14.32
CA SER A 213 30.88 12.65 14.86
C SER A 213 30.40 11.63 13.80
N ARG A 214 30.42 12.02 12.52
CA ARG A 214 29.94 11.24 11.39
C ARG A 214 30.92 11.26 10.20
N PRO A 215 32.16 10.74 10.40
CA PRO A 215 33.18 10.81 9.38
C PRO A 215 32.87 9.93 8.16
N TRP A 216 33.32 10.36 7.00
CA TRP A 216 33.38 9.45 5.84
C TRP A 216 34.43 8.38 6.08
N ARG A 217 34.08 7.13 5.77
CA ARG A 217 35.03 5.99 5.89
C ARG A 217 35.10 5.27 4.55
N LYS A 218 36.28 4.80 4.23
CA LYS A 218 36.54 4.00 3.02
C LYS A 218 35.81 2.67 3.14
N ALA A 219 35.16 2.25 2.05
CA ALA A 219 34.59 0.91 1.98
C ALA A 219 35.73 -0.08 1.68
N SER A 220 35.82 -1.20 2.39
CA SER A 220 36.93 -2.16 2.28
C SER A 220 36.44 -3.59 2.34
N LEU A 221 37.04 -4.48 1.53
CA LEU A 221 36.86 -5.92 1.65
C LEU A 221 37.91 -6.45 2.63
N LEU A 222 37.45 -7.12 3.69
CA LEU A 222 38.32 -7.45 4.84
C LEU A 222 39.13 -8.74 4.66
N ASN A 223 38.64 -9.66 3.81
CA ASN A 223 39.27 -10.98 3.56
C ASN A 223 39.20 -11.36 2.07
N PRO A 224 39.81 -10.60 1.15
CA PRO A 224 39.71 -10.84 -0.29
C PRO A 224 40.37 -12.16 -0.74
N GLU A 225 41.22 -12.77 0.07
CA GLU A 225 41.92 -14.04 -0.24
C GLU A 225 41.17 -15.27 0.28
N GLU A 226 39.95 -15.13 0.80
CA GLU A 226 39.14 -16.26 1.34
C GLU A 226 38.73 -17.21 0.20
N VAL A 227 38.97 -18.50 0.42
CA VAL A 227 38.56 -19.54 -0.53
C VAL A 227 37.04 -19.78 -0.37
N LEU A 228 36.29 -19.44 -1.38
CA LEU A 228 34.83 -19.49 -1.33
C LEU A 228 34.30 -20.88 -1.70
N VAL A 229 33.47 -21.43 -0.85
CA VAL A 229 32.66 -22.61 -1.11
C VAL A 229 31.22 -22.16 -1.36
N PRO A 230 30.59 -22.58 -2.48
CA PRO A 230 29.19 -22.21 -2.73
C PRO A 230 28.22 -22.79 -1.69
N VAL A 231 27.32 -21.97 -1.20
CA VAL A 231 26.16 -22.42 -0.40
C VAL A 231 25.17 -23.05 -1.34
N SER A 232 24.69 -24.26 -0.99
CA SER A 232 23.71 -24.98 -1.80
C SER A 232 22.28 -24.51 -1.52
N MET A 233 21.38 -24.74 -2.47
CA MET A 233 19.93 -24.52 -2.30
C MET A 233 19.42 -25.21 -1.03
N GLN A 234 19.83 -26.47 -0.79
CA GLN A 234 19.41 -27.24 0.37
C GLN A 234 19.85 -26.61 1.71
N GLN A 235 21.04 -25.97 1.76
CA GLN A 235 21.48 -25.26 2.95
C GLN A 235 20.67 -23.98 3.20
N LEU A 236 20.32 -23.26 2.15
CA LEU A 236 19.44 -22.08 2.23
C LEU A 236 18.04 -22.47 2.72
N GLU A 237 17.40 -23.43 2.04
CA GLU A 237 16.06 -23.93 2.40
C GLU A 237 16.07 -24.60 3.79
N GLY A 238 17.13 -25.33 4.14
CA GLY A 238 17.30 -25.90 5.46
C GLY A 238 17.35 -24.84 6.55
N THR A 239 18.01 -23.70 6.31
CA THR A 239 18.03 -22.59 7.26
C THR A 239 16.66 -21.94 7.40
N VAL A 240 15.94 -21.74 6.29
CA VAL A 240 14.56 -21.26 6.29
C VAL A 240 13.64 -22.24 7.00
N SER A 241 13.82 -23.55 6.80
CA SER A 241 12.98 -24.62 7.38
C SER A 241 13.20 -24.76 8.89
N VAL A 242 14.44 -24.67 9.38
CA VAL A 242 14.75 -24.75 10.82
C VAL A 242 14.06 -23.64 11.58
N VAL A 243 14.07 -22.42 11.06
CA VAL A 243 13.38 -21.29 11.69
C VAL A 243 11.86 -21.37 11.52
N SER A 244 11.40 -21.92 10.38
CA SER A 244 9.98 -22.18 10.17
C SER A 244 9.45 -23.33 11.05
N SER A 245 10.31 -24.30 11.43
CA SER A 245 9.94 -25.39 12.34
C SER A 245 9.95 -24.96 13.81
N GLU A 246 10.81 -24.05 14.21
CA GLU A 246 10.71 -23.40 15.53
C GLU A 246 9.46 -22.52 15.67
N LYS A 247 8.88 -22.07 14.56
CA LYS A 247 7.54 -21.43 14.48
C LYS A 247 6.39 -22.43 14.23
N ARG A 248 6.67 -23.72 14.00
CA ARG A 248 5.71 -24.77 13.60
C ARG A 248 5.68 -25.96 14.52
N ASP A 249 5.90 -25.84 15.83
CA ASP A 249 5.45 -26.84 16.78
C ASP A 249 3.96 -26.63 17.12
N SER A 250 3.09 -26.75 16.10
CA SER A 250 1.79 -27.34 16.23
C SER A 250 1.78 -28.55 15.31
N GLU A 251 1.89 -29.74 15.89
CA GLU A 251 1.56 -30.99 15.21
C GLU A 251 0.20 -30.83 14.50
N PRO A 252 0.03 -31.42 13.29
CA PRO A 252 -1.27 -31.39 12.62
C PRO A 252 -2.30 -31.95 13.60
N ASP A 253 -3.37 -31.24 13.87
CA ASP A 253 -4.48 -31.69 14.72
C ASP A 253 -5.07 -32.97 14.11
N THR A 254 -4.58 -34.10 14.59
CA THR A 254 -4.91 -35.43 14.08
C THR A 254 -6.41 -35.71 14.18
N ASP A 255 -7.08 -35.07 15.16
CA ASP A 255 -8.51 -35.24 15.37
C ASP A 255 -9.32 -34.44 14.31
N ALA A 256 -8.88 -33.27 13.93
CA ALA A 256 -9.51 -32.51 12.84
C ALA A 256 -9.30 -33.16 11.47
N PHE A 257 -8.16 -33.83 11.25
CA PHE A 257 -7.91 -34.60 10.05
C PHE A 257 -8.83 -35.84 9.98
N ASN A 258 -8.96 -36.58 11.05
CA ASN A 258 -9.81 -37.77 11.11
C ASN A 258 -11.29 -37.44 10.97
N ALA A 259 -11.79 -36.39 11.61
CA ALA A 259 -13.17 -35.93 11.50
C ALA A 259 -13.54 -35.52 10.08
N PHE A 260 -12.59 -34.94 9.33
CA PHE A 260 -12.84 -34.58 7.93
C PHE A 260 -12.83 -35.79 6.99
N ASP A 261 -11.99 -36.78 7.24
CA ASP A 261 -12.01 -38.08 6.51
C ASP A 261 -13.33 -38.79 6.69
N GLU A 262 -13.86 -38.83 7.92
CA GLU A 262 -15.16 -39.44 8.24
C GLU A 262 -16.26 -38.71 7.47
N TRP A 263 -16.28 -37.37 7.52
CA TRP A 263 -17.28 -36.58 6.81
C TRP A 263 -17.23 -36.79 5.28
N VAL A 264 -16.03 -36.81 4.67
CA VAL A 264 -15.87 -37.08 3.23
C VAL A 264 -16.35 -38.47 2.87
N THR A 265 -16.04 -39.48 3.68
CA THR A 265 -16.43 -40.86 3.46
C THR A 265 -17.93 -41.07 3.58
N GLU A 266 -18.57 -40.36 4.53
CA GLU A 266 -20.02 -40.43 4.73
C GLU A 266 -20.83 -39.77 3.61
N ASN A 267 -20.32 -38.67 3.05
CA ASN A 267 -21.05 -37.85 2.08
C ASN A 267 -20.67 -38.15 0.63
N PHE A 268 -19.48 -38.74 0.38
CA PHE A 268 -18.97 -39.06 -0.95
C PHE A 268 -18.31 -40.45 -0.97
N SER A 269 -19.13 -41.47 -0.83
CA SER A 269 -18.70 -42.87 -0.74
C SER A 269 -17.86 -43.37 -1.92
N ASP A 270 -17.96 -42.74 -3.07
CA ASP A 270 -17.25 -43.08 -4.30
C ASP A 270 -15.86 -42.43 -4.39
N LEU A 271 -15.50 -41.57 -3.44
CA LEU A 271 -14.16 -41.01 -3.35
C LEU A 271 -13.21 -42.03 -2.67
N GLY A 272 -12.09 -42.30 -3.32
CA GLY A 272 -11.00 -43.07 -2.71
C GLY A 272 -10.35 -42.30 -1.53
N PRO A 273 -9.42 -42.97 -0.82
CA PRO A 273 -8.74 -42.36 0.31
C PRO A 273 -7.97 -41.09 -0.09
N ALA A 274 -7.80 -40.18 0.87
CA ALA A 274 -7.02 -38.95 0.69
C ALA A 274 -5.62 -39.21 0.14
N GLN A 275 -5.20 -38.45 -0.85
CA GLN A 275 -3.86 -38.52 -1.41
C GLN A 275 -3.02 -37.32 -0.89
N PRO A 276 -1.74 -37.51 -0.57
CA PRO A 276 -0.86 -36.40 -0.28
C PRO A 276 -0.88 -35.37 -1.43
N TRP A 277 -0.97 -34.10 -1.10
CA TRP A 277 -1.00 -33.03 -2.09
C TRP A 277 0.12 -32.04 -1.83
N GLN A 278 1.26 -32.27 -2.45
CA GLN A 278 2.50 -31.53 -2.18
C GLN A 278 2.74 -31.45 -0.64
N ASP A 279 3.61 -30.61 -0.17
CA ASP A 279 3.80 -30.41 1.29
C ASP A 279 2.73 -29.48 1.91
N LYS A 280 1.60 -29.29 1.21
CA LYS A 280 0.56 -28.32 1.60
C LYS A 280 -0.67 -28.94 2.26
N GLY A 281 -0.82 -30.26 2.22
CA GLY A 281 -1.98 -30.93 2.77
C GLY A 281 -2.33 -32.22 2.06
N ARG A 282 -3.62 -32.52 1.96
CA ARG A 282 -4.15 -33.70 1.32
C ARG A 282 -5.32 -33.41 0.42
N ARG A 283 -5.58 -34.28 -0.58
CA ARG A 283 -6.65 -34.08 -1.57
C ARG A 283 -7.42 -35.35 -1.85
N TRP A 284 -8.67 -35.16 -2.25
CA TRP A 284 -9.53 -36.17 -2.85
C TRP A 284 -9.88 -35.69 -4.27
N VAL A 285 -9.96 -36.62 -5.20
CA VAL A 285 -10.26 -36.32 -6.61
C VAL A 285 -11.48 -37.08 -7.02
N PHE A 286 -12.48 -36.40 -7.55
CA PHE A 286 -13.70 -37.00 -8.08
C PHE A 286 -13.44 -37.59 -9.46
N ASP A 287 -13.95 -38.81 -9.71
CA ASP A 287 -13.92 -39.40 -11.05
C ASP A 287 -14.89 -38.70 -12.01
N ILE A 288 -16.01 -38.21 -11.49
CA ILE A 288 -17.00 -37.38 -12.19
C ILE A 288 -17.21 -36.11 -11.36
N CYS A 289 -17.21 -34.98 -12.02
CA CYS A 289 -17.37 -33.69 -11.35
C CYS A 289 -18.76 -33.58 -10.68
N PRO A 290 -18.85 -33.26 -9.37
CA PRO A 290 -20.12 -33.20 -8.66
C PRO A 290 -20.99 -32.00 -9.07
N TRP A 291 -20.41 -31.00 -9.74
CA TRP A 291 -21.13 -29.80 -10.21
C TRP A 291 -21.55 -29.91 -11.69
N ASP A 292 -20.87 -30.75 -12.48
CA ASP A 292 -21.16 -30.95 -13.90
C ASP A 292 -20.77 -32.37 -14.30
N SER A 293 -21.75 -33.24 -14.49
CA SER A 293 -21.55 -34.66 -14.83
C SER A 293 -20.92 -34.90 -16.19
N SER A 294 -20.79 -33.87 -17.05
CA SER A 294 -20.07 -33.97 -18.32
C SER A 294 -18.54 -33.99 -18.14
N HIS A 295 -18.03 -33.52 -16.99
CA HIS A 295 -16.63 -33.53 -16.65
C HIS A 295 -16.24 -34.87 -15.99
N THR A 296 -15.71 -35.79 -16.79
CA THR A 296 -15.35 -37.17 -16.38
C THR A 296 -13.85 -37.43 -16.38
N ASP A 297 -13.03 -36.39 -16.47
CA ASP A 297 -11.59 -36.41 -16.62
C ASP A 297 -10.80 -36.24 -15.32
N ARG A 298 -11.45 -36.44 -14.17
CA ARG A 298 -10.85 -36.31 -12.82
C ARG A 298 -10.39 -34.89 -12.49
N SER A 299 -11.05 -33.90 -13.06
CA SER A 299 -10.72 -32.49 -12.88
C SER A 299 -11.28 -31.85 -11.61
N ALA A 300 -12.24 -32.49 -10.93
CA ALA A 300 -12.84 -31.98 -9.70
C ALA A 300 -12.16 -32.55 -8.45
N TYR A 301 -11.99 -31.68 -7.43
CA TYR A 301 -11.21 -32.02 -6.24
C TYR A 301 -11.73 -31.38 -4.95
N ILE A 302 -11.38 -32.00 -3.82
CA ILE A 302 -11.39 -31.43 -2.48
C ILE A 302 -9.94 -31.36 -1.99
N VAL A 303 -9.55 -30.29 -1.33
CA VAL A 303 -8.24 -30.11 -0.68
C VAL A 303 -8.46 -29.71 0.77
N GLN A 304 -7.79 -30.39 1.68
CA GLN A 304 -7.61 -29.94 3.06
C GLN A 304 -6.15 -29.57 3.27
N PHE A 305 -5.91 -28.30 3.62
CA PHE A 305 -4.58 -27.77 3.91
C PHE A 305 -4.11 -28.22 5.30
N ASN A 306 -2.78 -28.17 5.54
CA ASN A 306 -2.20 -28.52 6.83
C ASN A 306 -2.72 -27.67 8.01
N ASN A 307 -3.21 -26.46 7.73
CA ASN A 307 -3.83 -25.56 8.71
C ASN A 307 -5.33 -25.87 8.97
N GLY A 308 -5.84 -26.97 8.44
CA GLY A 308 -7.24 -27.38 8.59
C GLY A 308 -8.24 -26.69 7.65
N SER A 309 -7.84 -25.69 6.87
CA SER A 309 -8.73 -25.05 5.92
C SER A 309 -9.06 -25.97 4.73
N ILE A 310 -10.27 -25.80 4.16
CA ILE A 310 -10.78 -26.69 3.12
C ILE A 310 -11.16 -25.85 1.89
N ALA A 311 -10.81 -26.36 0.71
CA ALA A 311 -11.23 -25.82 -0.57
C ALA A 311 -11.70 -26.94 -1.50
N SER A 312 -12.61 -26.64 -2.42
CA SER A 312 -12.98 -27.55 -3.51
C SER A 312 -13.24 -26.79 -4.79
N GLY A 313 -13.07 -27.45 -5.92
CA GLY A 313 -13.25 -26.85 -7.24
C GLY A 313 -13.10 -27.84 -8.37
N CYS A 314 -13.17 -27.36 -9.61
CA CYS A 314 -12.93 -28.11 -10.83
C CYS A 314 -11.90 -27.38 -11.69
N LEU A 315 -11.08 -28.08 -12.46
CA LEU A 315 -10.07 -27.46 -13.33
C LEU A 315 -10.66 -26.83 -14.62
N HIS A 316 -11.92 -27.06 -14.92
CA HIS A 316 -12.61 -26.43 -16.06
C HIS A 316 -13.09 -25.02 -15.69
N GLU A 317 -12.70 -24.01 -16.46
CA GLU A 317 -12.96 -22.58 -16.18
C GLU A 317 -14.44 -22.24 -16.04
N ASN A 318 -15.33 -22.88 -16.79
CA ASN A 318 -16.77 -22.63 -16.80
C ASN A 318 -17.58 -23.55 -15.87
N CYS A 319 -16.94 -24.30 -15.00
CA CYS A 319 -17.63 -25.20 -14.07
C CYS A 319 -18.17 -24.43 -12.87
N GLU A 320 -19.41 -24.78 -12.43
CA GLU A 320 -20.01 -24.20 -11.22
C GLU A 320 -19.16 -24.39 -9.95
N GLY A 321 -18.28 -25.41 -9.92
CA GLY A 321 -17.31 -25.61 -8.86
C GLY A 321 -16.25 -24.51 -8.76
N ASN A 322 -16.08 -23.68 -9.79
CA ASN A 322 -15.14 -22.57 -9.85
C ASN A 322 -15.81 -21.20 -9.75
N GLU A 323 -17.12 -21.18 -9.59
CA GLU A 323 -17.85 -19.95 -9.42
C GLU A 323 -17.33 -19.17 -8.20
N ARG A 324 -17.24 -17.86 -8.38
CA ARG A 324 -16.81 -16.94 -7.34
C ARG A 324 -17.98 -16.03 -6.99
N ASP A 325 -18.03 -15.58 -5.75
CA ASP A 325 -18.96 -14.53 -5.36
C ASP A 325 -18.51 -13.17 -5.92
N ASP A 326 -19.31 -12.15 -5.70
CA ASP A 326 -19.03 -10.77 -6.14
C ASP A 326 -17.73 -10.19 -5.52
N GLU A 327 -17.20 -10.83 -4.49
CA GLU A 327 -15.95 -10.51 -3.82
C GLU A 327 -14.75 -11.32 -4.35
N GLY A 328 -14.98 -12.18 -5.35
CA GLY A 328 -13.95 -13.04 -5.96
C GLY A 328 -13.58 -14.28 -5.15
N LYS A 329 -14.31 -14.60 -4.07
CA LYS A 329 -14.10 -15.78 -3.22
C LYS A 329 -14.72 -17.02 -3.86
N HIS A 330 -13.95 -18.11 -3.92
CA HIS A 330 -14.44 -19.37 -4.45
C HIS A 330 -15.62 -19.94 -3.67
N LEU A 331 -16.72 -20.20 -4.36
CA LEU A 331 -17.94 -20.78 -3.78
C LEU A 331 -17.97 -22.30 -3.81
N GLY A 332 -16.97 -22.93 -4.44
CA GLY A 332 -16.93 -24.38 -4.66
C GLY A 332 -17.21 -25.20 -3.39
N TRP A 333 -16.54 -24.86 -2.26
CA TRP A 333 -16.74 -25.57 -0.99
C TRP A 333 -18.17 -25.46 -0.45
N LYS A 334 -18.75 -24.26 -0.42
CA LYS A 334 -20.13 -24.04 0.03
C LYS A 334 -21.13 -24.75 -0.86
N LYS A 335 -20.90 -24.80 -2.17
CA LYS A 335 -21.74 -25.54 -3.11
C LYS A 335 -21.62 -27.05 -2.91
N LEU A 336 -20.41 -27.54 -2.65
CA LEU A 336 -20.19 -28.96 -2.38
C LEU A 336 -20.90 -29.42 -1.10
N GLN A 337 -20.86 -28.64 -0.03
CA GLN A 337 -21.62 -28.93 1.20
C GLN A 337 -23.13 -28.97 0.96
N ARG A 338 -23.66 -28.09 0.11
CA ARG A 338 -25.08 -28.14 -0.27
C ARG A 338 -25.45 -29.38 -1.06
N LEU A 339 -24.56 -29.86 -1.93
CA LEU A 339 -24.74 -31.12 -2.66
C LEU A 339 -24.68 -32.34 -1.74
N ALA A 340 -23.82 -32.31 -0.74
CA ALA A 340 -23.73 -33.32 0.31
C ALA A 340 -24.98 -33.33 1.23
N GLY A 341 -25.73 -32.23 1.29
CA GLY A 341 -26.87 -32.08 2.19
C GLY A 341 -26.48 -31.99 3.68
N SER A 342 -25.19 -31.81 3.96
CA SER A 342 -24.64 -31.69 5.31
C SER A 342 -23.52 -30.65 5.36
N ASP A 343 -23.54 -29.78 6.37
CA ASP A 343 -22.47 -28.80 6.63
C ASP A 343 -21.35 -29.49 7.44
N TYR A 344 -20.12 -29.45 6.94
CA TYR A 344 -18.96 -29.80 7.74
C TYR A 344 -18.59 -28.63 8.63
N VAL A 345 -18.66 -28.84 9.93
CA VAL A 345 -18.17 -27.90 10.93
C VAL A 345 -16.87 -28.48 11.46
N SER A 346 -15.75 -27.79 11.20
CA SER A 346 -14.44 -28.23 11.73
C SER A 346 -14.51 -28.31 13.26
N PRO A 347 -13.98 -29.38 13.87
CA PRO A 347 -13.90 -29.46 15.33
C PRO A 347 -13.16 -28.31 15.99
N THR A 348 -12.35 -27.55 15.20
CA THR A 348 -11.65 -26.35 15.63
C THR A 348 -12.56 -25.10 15.65
N ALA A 349 -13.73 -25.13 15.02
CA ALA A 349 -14.77 -24.10 15.16
C ALA A 349 -15.64 -24.41 16.39
N ARG A 350 -15.05 -24.37 17.57
CA ARG A 350 -15.81 -24.49 18.82
C ARG A 350 -16.63 -23.24 19.02
N GLU A 351 -17.96 -23.41 19.09
CA GLU A 351 -18.85 -22.46 19.76
C GLU A 351 -18.32 -22.18 21.18
N PRO A 352 -18.50 -20.98 21.72
CA PRO A 352 -18.14 -20.72 23.10
C PRO A 352 -18.97 -21.65 24.01
N ILE A 353 -18.30 -22.62 24.58
CA ILE A 353 -18.89 -23.52 25.59
C ILE A 353 -19.31 -22.65 26.75
N PRO A 354 -20.59 -22.71 27.21
CA PRO A 354 -20.99 -22.08 28.45
C PRO A 354 -20.13 -22.68 29.57
N ALA A 355 -19.44 -21.85 30.30
CA ALA A 355 -18.52 -22.20 31.37
C ALA A 355 -19.23 -23.07 32.41
N SER A 356 -19.03 -24.37 32.37
CA SER A 356 -19.22 -25.24 33.52
C SER A 356 -18.00 -25.06 34.43
N PRO A 357 -18.16 -24.91 35.74
CA PRO A 357 -17.05 -24.73 36.64
C PRO A 357 -16.31 -26.04 36.81
N SER A 358 -15.31 -26.30 36.00
CA SER A 358 -14.34 -27.39 36.23
C SER A 358 -13.05 -26.78 36.76
N THR A 359 -12.66 -27.25 37.95
CA THR A 359 -11.37 -27.16 38.66
C THR A 359 -10.36 -26.18 38.05
N ILE A 360 -10.18 -25.07 38.75
CA ILE A 360 -9.26 -23.97 38.41
C ILE A 360 -7.83 -24.51 38.35
N ASP A 361 -7.35 -24.79 37.15
CA ASP A 361 -5.93 -24.96 36.91
C ASP A 361 -5.27 -23.58 37.07
N SER A 362 -4.72 -23.35 38.27
CA SER A 362 -4.04 -22.08 38.56
C SER A 362 -2.82 -21.93 37.67
N PRO A 363 -2.71 -20.84 36.87
CA PRO A 363 -1.56 -20.67 36.00
C PRO A 363 -0.23 -20.73 36.73
N ASN A 364 0.83 -21.26 36.13
CA ASN A 364 2.16 -21.35 36.70
C ASN A 364 2.67 -20.01 37.21
N LEU A 365 3.62 -20.04 38.16
CA LEU A 365 4.22 -18.84 38.75
C LEU A 365 5.41 -18.35 37.88
N THR A 366 5.13 -18.03 36.64
CA THR A 366 6.06 -17.61 35.58
C THR A 366 5.49 -16.42 34.83
N ASP A 367 6.30 -15.77 33.96
CA ASP A 367 5.82 -14.68 33.11
C ASP A 367 4.72 -15.16 32.16
N LEU A 368 4.81 -16.38 31.64
CA LEU A 368 3.73 -17.00 30.84
C LEU A 368 2.45 -17.20 31.68
N GLY A 369 2.56 -17.69 32.88
CA GLY A 369 1.41 -17.81 33.79
C GLY A 369 0.81 -16.43 34.15
N ASN A 370 1.63 -15.42 34.26
CA ASN A 370 1.17 -14.04 34.46
C ASN A 370 0.47 -13.49 33.21
N ALA A 371 0.96 -13.79 32.00
CA ALA A 371 0.29 -13.45 30.74
C ALA A 371 -1.11 -14.07 30.66
N LYS A 372 -1.26 -15.35 31.01
CA LYS A 372 -2.58 -16.01 31.10
C LYS A 372 -3.51 -15.36 32.13
N ARG A 373 -2.96 -14.90 33.28
CA ARG A 373 -3.74 -14.13 34.26
C ARG A 373 -4.18 -12.77 33.70
N LEU A 374 -3.32 -12.09 32.96
CA LEU A 374 -3.66 -10.83 32.29
C LEU A 374 -4.82 -11.01 31.33
N ILE A 375 -4.77 -12.05 30.48
CA ILE A 375 -5.82 -12.36 29.51
C ILE A 375 -7.14 -12.68 30.22
N ARG A 376 -7.10 -13.52 31.28
CA ARG A 376 -8.30 -13.80 32.10
C ARG A 376 -8.85 -12.54 32.75
N ALA A 377 -7.98 -11.67 33.29
CA ALA A 377 -8.36 -10.42 33.92
C ALA A 377 -9.00 -9.43 32.94
N SER A 378 -8.69 -9.54 31.66
CA SER A 378 -9.25 -8.68 30.61
C SER A 378 -10.67 -9.04 30.21
N GLN A 379 -11.19 -10.20 30.58
CA GLN A 379 -12.58 -10.66 30.30
C GLN A 379 -12.92 -10.58 28.81
N ASN A 380 -11.97 -10.89 27.93
CA ASN A 380 -12.06 -10.78 26.47
C ASN A 380 -12.24 -9.33 25.96
N GLU A 381 -11.77 -8.35 26.71
CA GLU A 381 -11.75 -6.93 26.33
C GLU A 381 -10.38 -6.47 25.86
N LEU A 382 -9.47 -7.38 25.56
CA LEU A 382 -8.10 -7.10 25.14
C LEU A 382 -7.78 -7.82 23.84
N LEU A 383 -7.28 -7.07 22.85
CA LEU A 383 -6.77 -7.61 21.58
C LEU A 383 -5.40 -7.01 21.26
N TYR A 384 -4.58 -7.77 20.57
CA TYR A 384 -3.30 -7.34 20.05
C TYR A 384 -3.23 -7.53 18.54
N CYS A 385 -2.97 -6.46 17.81
CA CYS A 385 -2.73 -6.52 16.37
C CYS A 385 -1.24 -6.36 16.09
N ALA A 386 -0.58 -7.43 15.70
CA ALA A 386 0.87 -7.46 15.45
C ALA A 386 1.28 -6.52 14.31
N ALA A 387 0.49 -6.45 13.22
CA ALA A 387 0.76 -5.56 12.10
C ALA A 387 0.71 -4.07 12.48
N HIS A 388 -0.11 -3.72 13.46
CA HIS A 388 -0.17 -2.36 14.01
C HIS A 388 0.83 -2.16 15.17
N GLY A 389 1.46 -3.23 15.68
CA GLY A 389 2.28 -3.20 16.89
C GLY A 389 1.52 -2.64 18.10
N ALA A 390 0.23 -2.90 18.23
CA ALA A 390 -0.63 -2.18 19.15
C ALA A 390 -1.67 -3.07 19.83
N TRP A 391 -1.92 -2.75 21.11
CA TRP A 391 -3.04 -3.28 21.87
C TRP A 391 -4.32 -2.50 21.57
N TYR A 392 -5.46 -3.20 21.63
CA TYR A 392 -6.79 -2.65 21.55
C TYR A 392 -7.58 -3.09 22.77
N ILE A 393 -8.39 -2.19 23.32
CA ILE A 393 -9.20 -2.44 24.49
C ILE A 393 -10.65 -2.10 24.16
N PHE A 394 -11.55 -3.02 24.46
CA PHE A 394 -12.98 -2.79 24.26
C PHE A 394 -13.51 -1.80 25.30
N GLN A 395 -14.12 -0.73 24.84
CA GLN A 395 -14.72 0.32 25.67
C GLN A 395 -16.22 0.36 25.45
N GLU A 396 -16.94 -0.60 26.01
CA GLU A 396 -18.40 -0.70 25.97
C GLU A 396 -19.05 -0.66 24.59
N SER A 397 -18.44 0.04 23.62
CA SER A 397 -19.03 0.29 22.31
C SER A 397 -18.11 -0.02 21.12
N HIS A 398 -16.80 -0.06 21.30
CA HIS A 398 -15.83 -0.29 20.24
C HIS A 398 -14.43 -0.63 20.76
N TRP A 399 -13.56 -1.15 19.92
CA TRP A 399 -12.16 -1.43 20.20
C TRP A 399 -11.30 -0.19 20.01
N ARG A 400 -10.80 0.36 21.10
CA ARG A 400 -9.92 1.53 21.06
C ARG A 400 -8.45 1.10 21.13
N ARG A 401 -7.62 1.63 20.24
CA ARG A 401 -6.17 1.46 20.32
C ARG A 401 -5.66 2.02 21.64
N ASP A 402 -4.84 1.22 22.36
CA ASP A 402 -4.23 1.65 23.61
C ASP A 402 -3.15 2.71 23.35
N SER A 403 -3.43 3.94 23.73
CA SER A 403 -2.52 5.08 23.65
C SER A 403 -2.13 5.63 24.99
N ASP A 404 -2.73 5.10 26.07
CA ASP A 404 -2.58 5.62 27.45
C ASP A 404 -2.09 4.56 28.44
N GLY A 405 -1.64 3.40 27.96
CA GLY A 405 -1.10 2.32 28.78
C GLY A 405 -2.16 1.55 29.56
N ALA A 406 -3.37 1.42 29.03
CA ALA A 406 -4.44 0.67 29.66
C ALA A 406 -4.09 -0.82 29.82
N VAL A 407 -3.35 -1.42 28.87
CA VAL A 407 -2.85 -2.79 29.02
C VAL A 407 -1.96 -2.96 30.26
N PHE A 408 -1.14 -1.96 30.60
CA PHE A 408 -0.33 -2.01 31.82
C PHE A 408 -1.17 -1.84 33.09
N ARG A 409 -2.30 -1.11 33.03
CA ARG A 409 -3.25 -1.07 34.17
C ARG A 409 -3.89 -2.43 34.39
N LEU A 410 -4.25 -3.14 33.30
CA LEU A 410 -4.73 -4.53 33.36
C LEU A 410 -3.65 -5.48 33.89
N ALA A 411 -2.40 -5.34 33.44
CA ALA A 411 -1.28 -6.13 33.96
C ALA A 411 -1.07 -5.95 35.47
N LYS A 412 -1.16 -4.71 35.99
CA LYS A 412 -1.13 -4.45 37.44
C LYS A 412 -2.32 -5.07 38.16
N ARG A 413 -3.52 -5.04 37.56
CA ARG A 413 -4.69 -5.72 38.10
C ARG A 413 -4.49 -7.25 38.13
N ALA A 414 -3.89 -7.82 37.08
CA ALA A 414 -3.57 -9.26 37.05
C ALA A 414 -2.60 -9.67 38.19
N VAL A 415 -1.63 -8.82 38.56
CA VAL A 415 -0.79 -9.05 39.74
C VAL A 415 -1.62 -9.02 41.01
N GLY A 416 -2.62 -8.11 41.10
CA GLY A 416 -3.56 -8.11 42.24
C GLY A 416 -4.31 -9.42 42.40
N LEU A 417 -4.72 -10.06 41.31
CA LEU A 417 -5.38 -11.37 41.34
C LEU A 417 -4.48 -12.47 41.92
N ILE A 418 -3.14 -12.39 41.78
CA ILE A 418 -2.22 -13.36 42.41
C ILE A 418 -2.26 -13.23 43.91
N PHE A 419 -2.44 -12.02 44.46
CA PHE A 419 -2.64 -11.85 45.90
C PHE A 419 -3.97 -12.42 46.39
N GLU A 420 -5.03 -12.28 45.59
CA GLU A 420 -6.34 -12.88 45.85
C GLU A 420 -6.26 -14.41 45.80
N GLU A 421 -5.55 -14.99 44.79
CA GLU A 421 -5.24 -16.41 44.71
C GLU A 421 -4.51 -16.88 45.99
N ALA A 422 -3.53 -16.10 46.50
CA ALA A 422 -2.80 -16.41 47.70
C ALA A 422 -3.69 -16.36 48.95
N LEU A 423 -4.68 -15.47 49.02
CA LEU A 423 -5.61 -15.40 50.14
C LEU A 423 -6.60 -16.56 50.14
N ALA A 424 -6.96 -17.07 49.00
CA ALA A 424 -7.88 -18.21 48.87
C ALA A 424 -7.18 -19.58 48.99
N GLU A 425 -5.87 -19.62 48.96
CA GLU A 425 -5.06 -20.86 49.02
C GLU A 425 -5.01 -21.40 50.45
N PRO A 426 -5.48 -22.64 50.73
CA PRO A 426 -5.47 -23.26 52.05
C PRO A 426 -4.08 -23.67 52.51
N ASP A 427 -3.18 -24.05 51.60
CA ASP A 427 -1.84 -24.48 51.91
C ASP A 427 -0.93 -23.28 52.21
N THR A 428 -0.38 -23.24 53.41
CA THR A 428 0.42 -22.12 53.92
C THR A 428 1.73 -21.91 53.15
N ASP A 429 2.36 -23.01 52.66
CA ASP A 429 3.60 -22.93 51.90
C ASP A 429 3.34 -22.41 50.49
N ARG A 430 2.28 -22.92 49.88
CA ARG A 430 1.81 -22.44 48.58
C ARG A 430 1.31 -20.99 48.66
N GLN A 431 0.58 -20.62 49.73
CA GLN A 431 0.18 -19.23 49.99
C GLN A 431 1.40 -18.30 50.04
N THR A 432 2.44 -18.69 50.74
CA THR A 432 3.69 -17.93 50.86
C THR A 432 4.40 -17.79 49.54
N THR A 433 4.39 -18.85 48.74
CA THR A 433 5.00 -18.89 47.40
C THR A 433 4.26 -17.97 46.42
N LEU A 434 2.93 -17.98 46.41
CA LEU A 434 2.07 -17.09 45.65
C LEU A 434 2.32 -15.61 46.01
N ARG A 435 2.35 -15.27 47.30
CA ARG A 435 2.65 -13.90 47.75
C ARG A 435 4.02 -13.42 47.30
N ARG A 436 5.04 -14.29 47.39
CA ARG A 436 6.39 -13.95 46.91
C ARG A 436 6.43 -13.75 45.41
N HIS A 437 5.69 -14.56 44.64
CA HIS A 437 5.56 -14.40 43.21
C HIS A 437 4.83 -13.10 42.83
N ALA A 438 3.72 -12.78 43.51
CA ALA A 438 3.00 -11.52 43.30
C ALA A 438 3.91 -10.30 43.47
N LEU A 439 4.66 -10.24 44.62
CA LEU A 439 5.62 -9.14 44.88
C LEU A 439 6.71 -9.04 43.80
N ARG A 440 7.22 -10.16 43.25
CA ARG A 440 8.19 -10.13 42.14
C ARG A 440 7.56 -9.63 40.87
N SER A 441 6.29 -9.96 40.62
CA SER A 441 5.54 -9.59 39.41
C SER A 441 5.18 -8.11 39.36
N GLU A 442 5.27 -7.36 40.45
CA GLU A 442 5.11 -5.90 40.49
C GLU A 442 6.25 -5.14 39.81
N SER A 443 7.41 -5.80 39.56
CA SER A 443 8.54 -5.14 38.95
C SER A 443 8.21 -4.72 37.49
N SER A 444 8.76 -3.58 37.07
CA SER A 444 8.61 -3.10 35.70
C SER A 444 9.01 -4.15 34.65
N ARG A 445 10.08 -4.93 34.95
CA ARG A 445 10.53 -6.02 34.09
C ARG A 445 9.46 -7.12 33.94
N SER A 446 8.86 -7.56 35.04
CA SER A 446 7.84 -8.62 35.00
C SER A 446 6.54 -8.14 34.36
N LEU A 447 6.15 -6.88 34.59
CA LEU A 447 4.98 -6.30 33.91
C LEU A 447 5.20 -6.20 32.38
N ASN A 448 6.39 -5.78 31.93
CA ASN A 448 6.72 -5.77 30.52
C ASN A 448 6.76 -7.19 29.92
N ALA A 449 7.37 -8.15 30.62
CA ALA A 449 7.40 -9.54 30.19
C ALA A 449 5.99 -10.13 30.07
N MET A 450 5.12 -9.89 31.06
CA MET A 450 3.71 -10.29 31.04
C MET A 450 2.98 -9.76 29.83
N VAL A 451 3.08 -8.45 29.53
CA VAL A 451 2.43 -7.81 28.38
C VAL A 451 3.02 -8.31 27.06
N SER A 452 4.36 -8.47 26.99
CA SER A 452 5.04 -8.99 25.80
C SER A 452 4.65 -10.44 25.49
N VAL A 453 4.59 -11.32 26.49
CA VAL A 453 4.18 -12.72 26.29
C VAL A 453 2.69 -12.79 25.93
N ALA A 454 1.83 -12.02 26.60
CA ALA A 454 0.41 -11.96 26.28
C ALA A 454 0.13 -11.55 24.82
N SER A 455 0.98 -10.71 24.20
CA SER A 455 0.79 -10.27 22.82
C SER A 455 0.94 -11.38 21.78
N THR A 456 1.38 -12.57 22.18
CA THR A 456 1.56 -13.74 21.31
C THR A 456 0.54 -14.84 21.57
N GLU A 457 -0.34 -14.68 22.56
CA GLU A 457 -1.36 -15.68 22.89
C GLU A 457 -2.54 -15.59 21.90
N SER A 458 -3.00 -16.76 21.44
CA SER A 458 -4.03 -16.87 20.40
C SER A 458 -5.36 -16.19 20.75
N GLU A 459 -5.68 -16.11 22.04
CA GLU A 459 -6.93 -15.53 22.54
C GLU A 459 -7.02 -14.02 22.37
N VAL A 460 -5.88 -13.35 22.20
CA VAL A 460 -5.84 -11.89 22.07
C VAL A 460 -5.32 -11.42 20.72
N VAL A 461 -4.71 -12.29 19.92
CA VAL A 461 -4.14 -11.92 18.62
C VAL A 461 -5.24 -11.76 17.58
N ILE A 462 -5.23 -10.61 16.90
CA ILE A 462 -6.18 -10.30 15.81
C ILE A 462 -5.43 -9.82 14.57
N SER A 463 -5.90 -10.20 13.38
CA SER A 463 -5.39 -9.68 12.12
C SER A 463 -6.03 -8.33 11.78
N THR A 464 -5.32 -7.49 11.00
CA THR A 464 -5.88 -6.22 10.48
C THR A 464 -7.15 -6.39 9.68
N GLN A 465 -7.29 -7.53 8.97
CA GLN A 465 -8.43 -7.85 8.13
C GLN A 465 -9.72 -8.12 8.93
N MET A 466 -9.61 -8.42 10.22
CA MET A 466 -10.77 -8.62 11.08
C MET A 466 -11.27 -7.33 11.72
N LEU A 467 -10.41 -6.31 11.80
CA LEU A 467 -10.79 -5.01 12.34
C LEU A 467 -11.61 -4.23 11.31
N ASP A 468 -12.76 -3.68 11.72
CA ASP A 468 -13.69 -2.92 10.86
C ASP A 468 -14.06 -3.67 9.55
N ALA A 469 -14.13 -5.02 9.60
CA ALA A 469 -14.26 -5.88 8.43
C ALA A 469 -15.60 -5.75 7.69
N ASP A 470 -16.68 -5.45 8.39
CA ASP A 470 -17.99 -5.27 7.76
C ASP A 470 -18.21 -3.79 7.37
N PRO A 471 -18.17 -3.45 6.06
CA PRO A 471 -18.31 -2.07 5.59
C PRO A 471 -19.72 -1.51 5.77
N TRP A 472 -20.70 -2.34 6.12
CA TRP A 472 -22.09 -1.94 6.32
C TRP A 472 -22.44 -1.59 7.76
N LEU A 473 -21.61 -1.95 8.72
CA LEU A 473 -21.86 -1.63 10.13
C LEU A 473 -21.37 -0.20 10.43
N PHE A 474 -22.27 0.64 10.91
CA PHE A 474 -21.97 2.00 11.34
C PHE A 474 -22.22 2.16 12.82
N ASN A 475 -21.15 2.32 13.59
CA ASN A 475 -21.20 2.37 15.03
C ASN A 475 -21.49 3.79 15.52
N VAL A 476 -22.54 3.94 16.31
CA VAL A 476 -23.04 5.20 16.87
C VAL A 476 -22.99 5.18 18.40
N SER A 477 -23.39 6.26 19.05
CA SER A 477 -23.28 6.39 20.49
C SER A 477 -24.08 5.35 21.30
N ASN A 478 -25.21 4.90 20.77
CA ASN A 478 -26.17 4.04 21.47
C ASN A 478 -26.38 2.68 20.78
N GLY A 479 -25.55 2.29 19.84
CA GLY A 479 -25.63 0.99 19.15
C GLY A 479 -24.85 0.98 17.85
N THR A 480 -25.02 -0.09 17.08
CA THR A 480 -24.44 -0.25 15.73
C THR A 480 -25.57 -0.34 14.72
N ILE A 481 -25.56 0.51 13.68
CA ILE A 481 -26.56 0.51 12.62
C ILE A 481 -26.09 -0.43 11.52
N ASP A 482 -26.91 -1.43 11.17
CA ASP A 482 -26.74 -2.17 9.93
C ASP A 482 -27.32 -1.36 8.76
N LEU A 483 -26.46 -0.79 7.94
CA LEU A 483 -26.81 0.06 6.80
C LEU A 483 -27.49 -0.71 5.66
N ARG A 484 -27.50 -2.06 5.70
CA ARG A 484 -28.28 -2.89 4.77
C ARG A 484 -29.77 -2.77 5.05
N THR A 485 -30.13 -2.57 6.31
CA THR A 485 -31.51 -2.57 6.77
C THR A 485 -31.96 -1.26 7.39
N GLY A 486 -31.01 -0.39 7.77
CA GLY A 486 -31.27 0.81 8.55
C GLY A 486 -31.63 0.54 10.03
N LYS A 487 -31.51 -0.70 10.50
CA LYS A 487 -31.82 -1.09 11.86
C LYS A 487 -30.61 -0.99 12.77
N MET A 488 -30.84 -0.56 13.99
CA MET A 488 -29.81 -0.52 15.04
C MET A 488 -29.86 -1.80 15.86
N GLN A 489 -28.69 -2.33 16.18
CA GLN A 489 -28.42 -3.40 17.12
C GLN A 489 -27.59 -2.88 18.30
N GLN A 490 -27.51 -3.65 19.40
CA GLN A 490 -26.59 -3.33 20.50
C GLN A 490 -25.15 -3.45 20.04
N HIS A 491 -24.24 -2.74 20.74
CA HIS A 491 -22.82 -2.91 20.49
C HIS A 491 -22.36 -4.35 20.76
N ASP A 492 -21.66 -4.93 19.81
CA ASP A 492 -21.08 -6.26 19.94
C ASP A 492 -19.56 -6.19 19.75
N ARG A 493 -18.80 -6.70 20.73
CA ARG A 493 -17.35 -6.76 20.62
C ARG A 493 -16.84 -7.67 19.51
N THR A 494 -17.66 -8.63 19.10
CA THR A 494 -17.34 -9.57 18.01
C THR A 494 -17.46 -8.94 16.62
N ASP A 495 -18.03 -7.75 16.51
CA ASP A 495 -18.01 -6.94 15.28
C ASP A 495 -16.62 -6.33 15.01
N PHE A 496 -15.71 -6.38 15.98
CA PHE A 496 -14.34 -5.84 15.93
C PHE A 496 -14.25 -4.40 15.41
N ILE A 497 -15.25 -3.59 15.66
CA ILE A 497 -15.31 -2.21 15.20
C ILE A 497 -14.36 -1.34 16.03
N THR A 498 -13.50 -0.56 15.36
CA THR A 498 -12.51 0.32 16.03
C THR A 498 -12.92 1.79 16.02
N LYS A 499 -14.01 2.14 15.37
CA LYS A 499 -14.45 3.53 15.13
C LYS A 499 -15.85 3.76 15.67
N ARG A 500 -16.15 5.02 16.01
CA ARG A 500 -17.46 5.40 16.53
C ARG A 500 -17.85 6.81 16.13
N SER A 501 -19.13 7.00 15.81
CA SER A 501 -19.80 8.30 15.84
C SER A 501 -20.21 8.65 17.28
N SER A 502 -20.07 9.88 17.67
CA SER A 502 -20.59 10.39 18.96
C SER A 502 -22.09 10.69 18.93
N VAL A 503 -22.73 10.62 17.76
CA VAL A 503 -24.15 10.92 17.59
C VAL A 503 -25.01 9.75 18.04
N VAL A 504 -26.12 10.06 18.71
CA VAL A 504 -27.16 9.09 19.06
C VAL A 504 -28.03 8.85 17.83
N TYR A 505 -28.33 7.60 17.52
CA TYR A 505 -29.34 7.27 16.52
C TYR A 505 -30.73 7.23 17.17
N ASP A 506 -31.61 8.14 16.74
CA ASP A 506 -33.01 8.21 17.13
C ASP A 506 -33.88 8.26 15.87
N PRO A 507 -34.55 7.17 15.47
CA PRO A 507 -35.37 7.11 14.27
C PRO A 507 -36.52 8.12 14.25
N THR A 508 -36.88 8.72 15.38
CA THR A 508 -37.97 9.70 15.49
C THR A 508 -37.49 11.15 15.37
N ALA A 509 -36.18 11.37 15.44
CA ALA A 509 -35.61 12.72 15.39
C ALA A 509 -35.78 13.35 14.00
N SER A 510 -36.14 14.64 13.97
CA SER A 510 -36.25 15.47 12.78
C SER A 510 -35.05 16.44 12.65
N CYS A 511 -34.86 17.02 11.46
CA CYS A 511 -33.79 17.96 11.19
C CYS A 511 -34.27 19.12 10.27
N PRO A 512 -35.26 19.91 10.69
CA PRO A 512 -35.83 20.95 9.85
C PRO A 512 -34.82 22.03 9.45
N LEU A 513 -33.87 22.37 10.33
CA LEU A 513 -32.83 23.37 10.02
C LEU A 513 -31.86 22.87 8.93
N TRP A 514 -31.55 21.58 8.93
CA TRP A 514 -30.77 20.96 7.87
C TRP A 514 -31.51 20.95 6.54
N ASP A 515 -32.79 20.60 6.54
CA ASP A 515 -33.62 20.59 5.35
C ASP A 515 -33.74 22.00 4.76
N ASP A 516 -34.03 23.01 5.58
CA ASP A 516 -34.10 24.41 5.17
C ASP A 516 -32.74 24.91 4.61
N PHE A 517 -31.65 24.51 5.25
CA PHE A 517 -30.31 24.87 4.83
C PHE A 517 -29.96 24.30 3.44
N LEU A 518 -30.19 23.00 3.23
CA LEU A 518 -29.91 22.39 1.93
C LEU A 518 -30.84 22.93 0.83
N ASN A 519 -32.13 23.06 1.11
CA ASN A 519 -33.08 23.64 0.17
C ASN A 519 -32.68 25.06 -0.23
N TYR A 520 -32.31 25.90 0.74
CA TYR A 520 -31.81 27.24 0.43
C TYR A 520 -30.52 27.20 -0.41
N ALA A 521 -29.54 26.37 -0.03
CA ALA A 521 -28.24 26.29 -0.71
C ALA A 521 -28.34 25.74 -2.15
N MET A 522 -29.32 24.88 -2.41
CA MET A 522 -29.57 24.24 -3.72
C MET A 522 -30.68 24.94 -4.51
N GLU A 523 -31.08 26.19 -4.14
CA GLU A 523 -32.07 26.98 -4.88
C GLU A 523 -33.43 26.25 -4.99
N GLU A 524 -33.85 25.57 -3.92
CA GLU A 524 -35.07 24.75 -3.79
C GLU A 524 -35.16 23.60 -4.81
N ASP A 525 -34.00 23.10 -5.29
CA ASP A 525 -33.91 21.96 -6.18
C ASP A 525 -33.92 20.64 -5.40
N GLU A 526 -35.07 20.03 -5.30
CA GLU A 526 -35.30 18.80 -4.55
C GLU A 526 -34.45 17.62 -5.05
N GLU A 527 -34.22 17.51 -6.35
CA GLU A 527 -33.42 16.42 -6.93
C GLU A 527 -31.95 16.50 -6.46
N ILE A 528 -31.39 17.72 -6.40
CA ILE A 528 -30.01 17.92 -5.92
C ILE A 528 -29.95 17.69 -4.41
N VAL A 529 -30.93 18.14 -3.64
CA VAL A 529 -31.02 17.91 -2.19
C VAL A 529 -31.09 16.40 -1.87
N GLU A 530 -31.93 15.66 -2.56
CA GLU A 530 -32.01 14.21 -2.42
C GLU A 530 -30.66 13.54 -2.80
N PHE A 531 -30.05 13.99 -3.89
CA PHE A 531 -28.77 13.47 -4.33
C PHE A 531 -27.67 13.71 -3.27
N ILE A 532 -27.61 14.89 -2.65
CA ILE A 532 -26.64 15.19 -1.58
C ILE A 532 -26.86 14.27 -0.38
N ASN A 533 -28.11 14.10 0.07
CA ASN A 533 -28.43 13.19 1.17
C ASN A 533 -28.10 11.73 0.83
N ARG A 534 -28.29 11.32 -0.42
CA ARG A 534 -27.94 9.96 -0.91
C ARG A 534 -26.44 9.76 -0.97
N PHE A 535 -25.68 10.76 -1.48
CA PHE A 535 -24.21 10.69 -1.50
C PHE A 535 -23.63 10.68 -0.06
N PHE A 536 -24.14 11.53 0.83
CA PHE A 536 -23.69 11.55 2.21
C PHE A 536 -24.10 10.26 2.95
N GLY A 537 -25.25 9.69 2.59
CA GLY A 537 -25.66 8.37 3.07
C GLY A 537 -24.72 7.26 2.61
N TYR A 538 -24.29 7.28 1.35
CA TYR A 538 -23.24 6.38 0.85
C TYR A 538 -21.93 6.53 1.64
N CYS A 539 -21.60 7.74 2.10
CA CYS A 539 -20.43 7.98 2.92
C CYS A 539 -20.46 7.30 4.30
N LEU A 540 -21.63 6.89 4.81
CA LEU A 540 -21.72 6.10 6.03
C LEU A 540 -21.12 4.71 5.88
N THR A 541 -21.11 4.14 4.67
CA THR A 541 -20.57 2.80 4.38
C THR A 541 -19.05 2.81 4.24
N GLY A 542 -18.41 1.65 4.36
CA GLY A 542 -17.00 1.43 3.97
C GLY A 542 -16.81 1.05 2.50
N LEU A 543 -17.85 1.11 1.67
CA LEU A 543 -17.79 0.73 0.26
C LEU A 543 -17.29 1.86 -0.63
N VAL A 544 -16.57 1.51 -1.71
CA VAL A 544 -16.04 2.46 -2.71
C VAL A 544 -16.48 2.13 -4.14
N THR A 545 -17.59 1.41 -4.29
CA THR A 545 -18.11 0.87 -5.55
C THR A 545 -18.38 1.93 -6.62
N GLU A 546 -18.77 3.15 -6.22
CA GLU A 546 -19.08 4.24 -7.14
C GLU A 546 -17.84 4.91 -7.75
N GLN A 547 -16.67 4.76 -7.12
CA GLN A 547 -15.38 5.29 -7.58
C GLN A 547 -15.40 6.79 -7.88
N VAL A 548 -16.03 7.59 -7.05
CA VAL A 548 -16.28 9.01 -7.29
C VAL A 548 -15.63 9.94 -6.27
N LEU A 549 -15.40 11.17 -6.71
CA LEU A 549 -14.99 12.32 -5.92
C LEU A 549 -16.07 13.39 -6.05
N LEU A 550 -16.63 13.84 -4.93
CA LEU A 550 -17.57 14.93 -4.90
C LEU A 550 -16.84 16.28 -4.88
N PHE A 551 -17.11 17.13 -5.86
CA PHE A 551 -16.58 18.47 -5.95
C PHE A 551 -17.68 19.51 -5.73
N MET A 552 -17.67 20.15 -4.56
CA MET A 552 -18.60 21.22 -4.16
C MET A 552 -17.96 22.56 -4.54
N GLU A 553 -18.46 23.20 -5.58
CA GLU A 553 -17.93 24.47 -6.08
C GLU A 553 -18.84 25.66 -5.74
N GLY A 554 -18.24 26.80 -5.37
CA GLY A 554 -18.99 28.04 -5.19
C GLY A 554 -18.13 29.19 -4.65
N THR A 555 -18.57 30.40 -4.88
CA THR A 555 -17.80 31.66 -4.69
C THR A 555 -17.53 32.07 -3.24
N GLY A 556 -17.89 31.26 -2.27
CA GLY A 556 -17.70 31.52 -0.84
C GLY A 556 -18.99 31.94 -0.13
N SER A 557 -19.01 31.83 1.20
CA SER A 557 -20.17 32.15 2.06
C SER A 557 -21.48 31.46 1.63
N ASN A 558 -21.44 30.25 1.15
CA ASN A 558 -22.59 29.50 0.61
C ASN A 558 -22.85 28.15 1.31
N GLY A 559 -22.21 27.94 2.47
CA GLY A 559 -22.52 26.79 3.34
C GLY A 559 -21.74 25.49 3.04
N LYS A 560 -20.90 25.41 1.99
CA LYS A 560 -20.10 24.19 1.68
C LYS A 560 -19.35 23.65 2.88
N THR A 561 -18.55 24.50 3.52
CA THR A 561 -17.75 24.11 4.70
C THR A 561 -18.64 23.67 5.85
N THR A 562 -19.79 24.31 6.04
CA THR A 562 -20.76 23.93 7.07
C THR A 562 -21.30 22.53 6.82
N ALA A 563 -21.67 22.21 5.55
CA ALA A 563 -22.13 20.89 5.18
C ALA A 563 -21.05 19.80 5.40
N LEU A 564 -19.79 20.08 5.09
CA LEU A 564 -18.68 19.15 5.37
C LEU A 564 -18.46 18.95 6.87
N LEU A 565 -18.47 20.05 7.65
CA LEU A 565 -18.22 19.98 9.09
C LEU A 565 -19.33 19.23 9.85
N ILE A 566 -20.59 19.40 9.46
CA ILE A 566 -21.68 18.62 10.08
C ILE A 566 -21.62 17.15 9.70
N LEU A 567 -21.27 16.83 8.45
CA LEU A 567 -21.07 15.44 8.03
C LEU A 567 -19.90 14.79 8.78
N MET A 568 -18.77 15.50 8.92
CA MET A 568 -17.64 15.00 9.72
C MET A 568 -18.03 14.79 11.19
N HIS A 569 -18.85 15.69 11.76
CA HIS A 569 -19.34 15.52 13.12
C HIS A 569 -20.22 14.26 13.27
N ILE A 570 -21.09 14.01 12.29
CA ILE A 570 -21.95 12.80 12.29
C ILE A 570 -21.13 11.54 12.11
N LEU A 571 -20.14 11.56 11.24
CA LEU A 571 -19.28 10.40 10.98
C LEU A 571 -18.28 10.12 12.13
N GLY A 572 -17.93 11.13 12.92
CA GLY A 572 -16.97 10.97 14.03
C GLY A 572 -15.63 10.38 13.57
N ASP A 573 -15.20 9.27 14.18
CA ASP A 573 -13.93 8.61 13.87
C ASP A 573 -13.83 8.07 12.44
N TYR A 574 -14.94 7.95 11.72
CA TYR A 574 -14.97 7.53 10.32
C TYR A 574 -14.60 8.65 9.33
N ALA A 575 -14.45 9.91 9.80
CA ALA A 575 -14.16 11.05 8.95
C ALA A 575 -12.87 11.75 9.35
N ILE A 576 -12.11 12.21 8.35
CA ILE A 576 -10.93 13.03 8.57
C ILE A 576 -10.90 14.24 7.65
N GLN A 577 -10.17 15.28 8.08
CA GLN A 577 -9.74 16.36 7.21
C GLN A 577 -8.51 15.86 6.44
N GLY A 578 -8.57 15.86 5.11
CA GLY A 578 -7.43 15.50 4.27
C GLY A 578 -6.27 16.48 4.44
N ALA A 579 -5.04 16.00 4.24
CA ALA A 579 -3.86 16.85 4.29
C ALA A 579 -3.98 17.99 3.27
N PRO A 580 -3.49 19.21 3.60
CA PRO A 580 -3.56 20.35 2.68
C PRO A 580 -2.93 20.02 1.32
N GLY A 581 -3.70 20.18 0.26
CA GLY A 581 -3.26 19.89 -1.10
C GLY A 581 -3.03 18.40 -1.41
N LEU A 582 -3.61 17.47 -0.65
CA LEU A 582 -3.52 16.02 -0.88
C LEU A 582 -3.85 15.67 -2.33
N LEU A 583 -4.92 16.24 -2.87
CA LEU A 583 -5.43 15.95 -4.22
C LEU A 583 -4.85 16.85 -5.32
N LEU A 584 -3.91 17.74 -4.99
CA LEU A 584 -3.26 18.64 -5.92
C LEU A 584 -1.90 18.12 -6.36
N ALA A 585 -1.52 18.40 -7.61
CA ALA A 585 -0.21 18.04 -8.12
C ALA A 585 0.89 18.81 -7.39
N LYS A 586 1.77 18.08 -6.72
CA LYS A 586 2.96 18.60 -6.03
C LYS A 586 4.20 18.40 -6.91
N HIS A 587 5.22 19.28 -6.77
CA HIS A 587 6.53 19.03 -7.31
C HIS A 587 7.25 17.98 -6.43
N GLY A 588 7.26 16.72 -6.88
CA GLY A 588 7.76 15.55 -6.15
C GLY A 588 6.67 14.50 -5.93
N GLU A 589 7.05 13.35 -5.41
CA GLU A 589 6.09 12.29 -5.05
C GLU A 589 5.31 12.71 -3.79
N ALA A 590 4.01 12.36 -3.74
CA ALA A 590 3.19 12.54 -2.54
C ALA A 590 3.84 11.76 -1.38
N HIS A 591 3.87 12.35 -0.18
CA HIS A 591 4.48 11.68 0.96
C HIS A 591 3.59 10.49 1.35
N PRO A 592 4.11 9.25 1.40
CA PRO A 592 3.30 8.05 1.66
C PRO A 592 2.53 8.09 2.99
N THR A 593 2.95 8.93 3.93
CA THR A 593 2.31 9.12 5.23
C THR A 593 0.96 9.84 5.15
N GLU A 594 0.80 10.79 4.21
CA GLU A 594 -0.50 11.49 4.02
C GLU A 594 -1.59 10.52 3.56
N VAL A 595 -1.20 9.47 2.84
CA VAL A 595 -2.09 8.42 2.36
C VAL A 595 -2.38 7.37 3.45
N ALA A 596 -1.42 7.13 4.35
CA ALA A 596 -1.58 6.21 5.47
C ALA A 596 -2.68 6.63 6.46
N ASP A 597 -2.96 7.92 6.56
CA ASP A 597 -4.03 8.44 7.44
C ASP A 597 -5.44 8.12 6.91
N LEU A 598 -5.55 7.70 5.64
CA LEU A 598 -6.82 7.33 5.03
C LEU A 598 -7.31 5.93 5.43
N GLU A 599 -6.44 5.11 6.02
CA GLU A 599 -6.76 3.74 6.44
C GLU A 599 -7.99 3.69 7.34
N GLY A 600 -8.98 2.89 6.96
CA GLY A 600 -10.22 2.67 7.69
C GLY A 600 -11.13 3.92 7.80
N THR A 601 -10.82 5.04 7.15
CA THR A 601 -11.71 6.19 7.08
C THR A 601 -12.79 5.96 6.02
N ARG A 602 -13.98 6.53 6.21
CA ARG A 602 -15.10 6.45 5.25
C ARG A 602 -15.33 7.76 4.50
N PHE A 603 -14.84 8.86 5.05
CA PHE A 603 -15.01 10.18 4.47
C PHE A 603 -13.77 11.04 4.66
N VAL A 604 -13.32 11.66 3.59
CA VAL A 604 -12.18 12.57 3.59
C VAL A 604 -12.62 13.91 3.03
N ALA A 605 -12.69 14.90 3.91
CA ALA A 605 -13.00 16.27 3.53
C ALA A 605 -11.73 17.00 3.11
N ASN A 606 -11.73 17.61 1.93
CA ASN A 606 -10.67 18.50 1.47
C ASN A 606 -11.25 19.89 1.28
N SER A 607 -10.58 20.88 1.80
CA SER A 607 -10.94 22.29 1.63
C SER A 607 -9.77 23.05 1.02
N GLU A 608 -10.11 24.14 0.33
CA GLU A 608 -9.17 25.10 -0.26
C GLU A 608 -8.29 24.53 -1.37
N VAL A 609 -8.66 24.87 -2.58
CA VAL A 609 -7.83 24.68 -3.77
C VAL A 609 -7.34 26.04 -4.21
N GLU A 610 -6.01 26.22 -4.22
CA GLU A 610 -5.41 27.41 -4.79
C GLU A 610 -5.76 27.54 -6.27
N LYS A 611 -6.08 28.77 -6.70
CA LYS A 611 -6.40 29.07 -8.10
C LYS A 611 -5.26 28.63 -9.02
N GLY A 612 -5.60 27.89 -10.09
CA GLY A 612 -4.64 27.49 -11.12
C GLY A 612 -3.78 26.27 -10.76
N LYS A 613 -4.02 25.61 -9.64
CA LYS A 613 -3.35 24.34 -9.31
C LYS A 613 -4.00 23.16 -10.03
N PRO A 614 -3.22 22.27 -10.64
CA PRO A 614 -3.76 21.05 -11.25
C PRO A 614 -4.04 19.96 -10.22
N PHE A 615 -5.03 19.10 -10.51
CA PHE A 615 -5.26 17.88 -9.79
C PHE A 615 -4.11 16.87 -9.95
N ALA A 616 -3.85 16.09 -8.92
CA ALA A 616 -3.00 14.90 -8.95
C ALA A 616 -3.82 13.71 -9.51
N GLU A 617 -4.10 13.70 -10.81
CA GLU A 617 -5.04 12.79 -11.45
C GLU A 617 -4.77 11.31 -11.17
N SER A 618 -3.49 10.90 -11.21
CA SER A 618 -3.09 9.52 -10.90
C SER A 618 -3.43 9.15 -9.45
N LEU A 619 -3.22 10.07 -8.51
CA LEU A 619 -3.54 9.85 -7.10
C LEU A 619 -5.06 9.79 -6.89
N ILE A 620 -5.83 10.69 -7.52
CA ILE A 620 -7.29 10.64 -7.45
C ILE A 620 -7.82 9.31 -7.98
N LYS A 621 -7.31 8.83 -9.12
CA LYS A 621 -7.69 7.52 -9.68
C LYS A 621 -7.37 6.38 -8.73
N GLN A 622 -6.22 6.43 -8.07
CA GLN A 622 -5.81 5.44 -7.06
C GLN A 622 -6.73 5.50 -5.83
N LEU A 623 -6.96 6.69 -5.26
CA LEU A 623 -7.72 6.86 -4.02
C LEU A 623 -9.23 6.64 -4.20
N THR A 624 -9.76 6.74 -5.42
CA THR A 624 -11.16 6.45 -5.73
C THR A 624 -11.37 5.07 -6.34
N GLY A 625 -10.28 4.32 -6.57
CA GLY A 625 -10.33 2.95 -7.09
C GLY A 625 -10.61 1.93 -6.01
N ASN A 626 -10.75 0.66 -6.43
CA ASN A 626 -10.91 -0.49 -5.55
C ASN A 626 -9.57 -1.21 -5.28
N ASP A 627 -8.49 -0.76 -5.92
CA ASP A 627 -7.17 -1.37 -5.76
C ASP A 627 -6.60 -1.06 -4.37
N LYS A 628 -5.86 -2.01 -3.81
CA LYS A 628 -5.16 -1.80 -2.54
C LYS A 628 -4.23 -0.61 -2.60
N ILE A 629 -4.27 0.19 -1.57
CA ILE A 629 -3.47 1.40 -1.44
C ILE A 629 -2.21 1.07 -0.64
N ARG A 630 -1.05 1.30 -1.26
CA ARG A 630 0.23 1.13 -0.59
C ARG A 630 0.63 2.42 0.11
N ALA A 631 0.81 2.36 1.42
CA ALA A 631 1.14 3.48 2.28
C ALA A 631 2.25 3.13 3.28
N ARG A 632 2.74 4.14 3.98
CA ARG A 632 3.77 3.95 5.02
C ARG A 632 3.61 5.01 6.10
N ARG A 633 3.55 4.60 7.35
CA ARG A 633 3.67 5.52 8.49
C ARG A 633 5.13 5.91 8.70
N MET A 634 5.38 7.03 9.37
CA MET A 634 6.76 7.48 9.65
C MET A 634 7.53 6.38 10.41
N ARG A 635 8.71 6.02 9.90
CA ARG A 635 9.61 5.01 10.47
C ARG A 635 9.02 3.59 10.52
N GLN A 636 8.02 3.30 9.70
CA GLN A 636 7.46 1.96 9.54
C GLN A 636 7.62 1.51 8.08
N ASP A 637 7.50 0.19 7.86
CA ASP A 637 7.52 -0.38 6.52
C ASP A 637 6.28 -0.03 5.72
N PHE A 638 6.35 -0.24 4.41
CA PHE A 638 5.18 -0.12 3.55
C PHE A 638 4.21 -1.25 3.85
N TYR A 639 2.95 -0.90 3.96
CA TYR A 639 1.85 -1.84 4.06
C TYR A 639 0.76 -1.48 3.06
N GLU A 640 -0.18 -2.39 2.85
CA GLU A 640 -1.30 -2.21 1.95
C GLU A 640 -2.60 -2.31 2.72
N PHE A 641 -3.56 -1.45 2.37
CA PHE A 641 -4.90 -1.48 2.93
C PHE A 641 -5.96 -1.31 1.83
N ASP A 642 -7.15 -1.84 2.06
CA ASP A 642 -8.28 -1.69 1.18
C ASP A 642 -8.94 -0.31 1.37
N PRO A 643 -9.22 0.45 0.30
CA PRO A 643 -9.85 1.76 0.42
C PRO A 643 -11.30 1.63 0.92
N THR A 644 -11.66 2.45 1.89
CA THR A 644 -13.03 2.54 2.43
C THR A 644 -13.61 3.94 2.33
N HIS A 645 -12.79 4.90 1.88
CA HIS A 645 -13.08 6.32 1.95
C HIS A 645 -13.70 6.89 0.67
N LYS A 646 -14.58 7.86 0.83
CA LYS A 646 -15.09 8.73 -0.22
C LYS A 646 -14.44 10.10 -0.09
N LEU A 647 -14.00 10.65 -1.22
CA LEU A 647 -13.35 11.94 -1.27
C LEU A 647 -14.37 13.05 -1.55
N CYS A 648 -14.27 14.13 -0.79
CA CYS A 648 -15.03 15.35 -1.05
C CYS A 648 -14.13 16.58 -1.03
N ILE A 649 -14.30 17.47 -1.99
CA ILE A 649 -13.60 18.77 -2.05
C ILE A 649 -14.60 19.88 -2.03
N ALA A 650 -14.41 20.85 -1.13
CA ALA A 650 -15.10 22.14 -1.16
C ALA A 650 -14.12 23.22 -1.59
N ALA A 651 -14.34 23.84 -2.74
CA ALA A 651 -13.44 24.87 -3.24
C ALA A 651 -14.19 26.04 -3.90
N ASN A 652 -13.49 27.18 -3.96
CA ASN A 652 -14.00 28.38 -4.62
C ASN A 652 -13.53 28.48 -6.07
N HIS A 653 -12.54 27.71 -6.46
CA HIS A 653 -11.95 27.68 -7.79
C HIS A 653 -11.87 26.25 -8.31
N ARG A 654 -12.00 26.11 -9.60
CA ARG A 654 -11.88 24.81 -10.29
C ARG A 654 -10.41 24.43 -10.42
N PRO A 655 -9.98 23.28 -9.91
CA PRO A 655 -8.65 22.75 -10.18
C PRO A 655 -8.47 22.46 -11.67
N ILE A 656 -7.25 22.62 -12.18
CA ILE A 656 -6.97 22.28 -13.58
C ILE A 656 -6.88 20.76 -13.73
N ILE A 657 -7.63 20.21 -14.68
CA ILE A 657 -7.53 18.81 -15.10
C ILE A 657 -6.85 18.80 -16.46
N LYS A 658 -5.68 18.18 -16.54
CA LYS A 658 -4.84 18.16 -17.75
C LYS A 658 -5.15 16.99 -18.67
N GLY A 659 -5.65 15.91 -18.11
CA GLY A 659 -6.04 14.71 -18.86
C GLY A 659 -7.45 14.82 -19.37
N ASN A 660 -7.64 14.41 -20.64
CA ASN A 660 -8.96 14.33 -21.25
C ASN A 660 -9.50 12.89 -21.27
N ASP A 661 -8.80 11.99 -20.54
CA ASP A 661 -9.21 10.59 -20.48
C ASP A 661 -10.48 10.42 -19.64
N GLU A 662 -11.34 9.51 -20.06
CA GLU A 662 -12.60 9.17 -19.39
C GLU A 662 -12.36 8.70 -17.95
N GLY A 663 -11.18 8.13 -17.67
CA GLY A 663 -10.84 7.60 -16.34
C GLY A 663 -10.85 8.63 -15.23
N ILE A 664 -10.52 9.90 -15.46
CA ILE A 664 -10.61 10.95 -14.44
C ILE A 664 -12.01 11.56 -14.41
N TRP A 665 -12.61 11.82 -15.60
CA TRP A 665 -13.87 12.55 -15.70
C TRP A 665 -15.07 11.76 -15.15
N ARG A 666 -15.12 10.44 -15.35
CA ARG A 666 -16.17 9.59 -14.76
C ARG A 666 -16.16 9.57 -13.22
N ARG A 667 -15.04 10.00 -12.61
CA ARG A 667 -14.88 10.03 -11.14
C ARG A 667 -15.32 11.34 -10.51
N ILE A 668 -15.42 12.40 -11.27
CA ILE A 668 -15.73 13.73 -10.74
C ILE A 668 -17.22 13.98 -10.82
N ILE A 669 -17.83 14.29 -9.68
CA ILE A 669 -19.21 14.77 -9.60
C ILE A 669 -19.16 16.19 -9.06
N ARG A 670 -19.50 17.18 -9.93
CA ARG A 670 -19.48 18.58 -9.56
C ARG A 670 -20.86 19.05 -9.15
N ILE A 671 -20.98 19.57 -7.92
CA ILE A 671 -22.19 20.23 -7.42
C ILE A 671 -21.92 21.74 -7.29
N PRO A 672 -22.61 22.57 -8.08
CA PRO A 672 -22.50 24.03 -7.96
C PRO A 672 -23.29 24.54 -6.74
N TRP A 673 -22.60 25.16 -5.77
CA TRP A 673 -23.17 25.88 -4.64
C TRP A 673 -23.23 27.35 -4.97
N LYS A 674 -24.26 27.75 -5.71
CA LYS A 674 -24.35 29.09 -6.32
C LYS A 674 -24.84 30.16 -5.32
N ARG A 675 -25.80 29.79 -4.46
CA ARG A 675 -26.50 30.76 -3.60
C ARG A 675 -25.64 31.13 -2.40
N ALA A 676 -25.22 32.39 -2.35
CA ALA A 676 -24.50 32.92 -1.19
C ALA A 676 -25.48 33.28 -0.05
N ILE A 677 -25.04 33.05 1.18
CA ILE A 677 -25.78 33.44 2.38
C ILE A 677 -25.58 34.94 2.62
N PRO A 678 -26.62 35.76 2.59
CA PRO A 678 -26.53 37.19 2.86
C PRO A 678 -25.92 37.51 4.23
N ALA A 679 -25.20 38.61 4.33
CA ALA A 679 -24.46 38.94 5.56
C ALA A 679 -25.40 39.11 6.79
N ASP A 680 -26.63 39.59 6.59
CA ASP A 680 -27.66 39.75 7.62
C ASP A 680 -28.28 38.43 8.08
N LYS A 681 -28.11 37.34 7.28
CA LYS A 681 -28.58 35.99 7.60
C LYS A 681 -27.49 35.06 8.11
N LYS A 682 -26.23 35.53 8.21
CA LYS A 682 -25.14 34.76 8.74
C LYS A 682 -25.26 34.60 10.24
N ASP A 683 -25.40 33.36 10.68
CA ASP A 683 -25.42 32.98 12.09
C ASP A 683 -24.10 32.30 12.47
N PRO A 684 -23.27 32.91 13.34
CA PRO A 684 -22.00 32.35 13.76
C PRO A 684 -22.16 31.01 14.54
N PHE A 685 -23.34 30.78 15.11
CA PHE A 685 -23.65 29.56 15.87
C PHE A 685 -24.46 28.53 15.04
N PHE A 686 -24.58 28.74 13.75
CA PHE A 686 -25.38 27.89 12.87
C PHE A 686 -24.93 26.44 12.89
N LEU A 687 -23.62 26.18 12.86
CA LEU A 687 -23.08 24.83 12.95
C LEU A 687 -23.43 24.16 14.28
N ASP A 688 -23.41 24.88 15.40
CA ASP A 688 -23.77 24.32 16.70
C ASP A 688 -25.28 24.03 16.82
N LYS A 689 -26.11 24.78 16.10
CA LYS A 689 -27.54 24.46 15.96
C LYS A 689 -27.75 23.20 15.13
N LEU A 690 -27.03 23.03 14.01
CA LEU A 690 -27.07 21.81 13.20
C LEU A 690 -26.58 20.58 13.98
N LYS A 691 -25.57 20.73 14.82
CA LYS A 691 -25.09 19.62 15.68
C LYS A 691 -26.18 19.13 16.65
N LYS A 692 -27.10 19.99 17.08
CA LYS A 692 -28.25 19.57 17.89
C LYS A 692 -29.25 18.73 17.10
N GLU A 693 -29.32 18.94 15.79
CA GLU A 693 -30.15 18.15 14.88
C GLU A 693 -29.41 16.92 14.32
N ALA A 694 -28.17 16.64 14.75
CA ALA A 694 -27.37 15.52 14.22
C ALA A 694 -28.11 14.16 14.25
N PRO A 695 -28.92 13.79 15.26
CA PRO A 695 -29.71 12.56 15.19
C PRO A 695 -30.70 12.55 14.01
N GLY A 696 -31.39 13.64 13.75
CA GLY A 696 -32.32 13.76 12.62
C GLY A 696 -31.61 13.78 11.27
N ILE A 697 -30.45 14.46 11.18
CA ILE A 697 -29.61 14.44 9.98
C ILE A 697 -29.12 13.01 9.72
N LEU A 698 -28.66 12.30 10.75
CA LEU A 698 -28.26 10.90 10.62
C LEU A 698 -29.39 10.02 10.06
N ASN A 699 -30.63 10.24 10.46
CA ASN A 699 -31.80 9.53 9.89
C ASN A 699 -31.92 9.80 8.38
N LYS A 700 -31.74 11.05 7.94
CA LYS A 700 -31.73 11.40 6.51
C LYS A 700 -30.60 10.68 5.77
N LEU A 701 -29.42 10.61 6.38
CA LEU A 701 -28.27 9.93 5.77
C LEU A 701 -28.47 8.42 5.71
N VAL A 702 -29.07 7.79 6.75
CA VAL A 702 -29.41 6.36 6.72
C VAL A 702 -30.45 6.10 5.63
N ALA A 703 -31.49 6.94 5.53
CA ALA A 703 -32.48 6.84 4.44
C ALA A 703 -31.81 7.05 3.06
N GLY A 704 -30.88 7.99 2.96
CA GLY A 704 -30.07 8.22 1.76
C GLY A 704 -29.21 7.02 1.39
N CYS A 705 -28.61 6.34 2.37
CA CYS A 705 -27.85 5.09 2.18
C CYS A 705 -28.73 3.95 1.63
N LEU A 706 -29.90 3.77 2.20
CA LEU A 706 -30.87 2.77 1.72
C LEU A 706 -31.31 3.06 0.28
N ALA A 707 -31.57 4.33 -0.04
CA ALA A 707 -31.91 4.77 -1.39
C ALA A 707 -30.74 4.58 -2.37
N TRP A 708 -29.50 4.84 -1.94
CA TRP A 708 -28.30 4.54 -2.73
C TRP A 708 -28.16 3.04 -3.01
N ARG A 709 -28.35 2.20 -2.00
CA ARG A 709 -28.28 0.74 -2.15
C ARG A 709 -29.27 0.21 -3.17
N GLU A 710 -30.47 0.80 -3.24
CA GLU A 710 -31.53 0.40 -4.15
C GLU A 710 -31.25 0.84 -5.59
N LYS A 711 -30.83 2.08 -5.81
CA LYS A 711 -30.77 2.70 -7.14
C LYS A 711 -29.42 3.29 -7.55
N GLY A 712 -28.37 3.14 -6.71
CA GLY A 712 -27.07 3.77 -6.93
C GLY A 712 -27.11 5.28 -6.70
N LEU A 713 -26.01 5.97 -7.02
CA LEU A 713 -25.91 7.43 -6.81
C LEU A 713 -26.84 8.22 -7.72
N GLN A 714 -26.93 7.88 -9.01
CA GLN A 714 -27.78 8.54 -10.01
C GLN A 714 -27.75 10.08 -9.90
N PRO A 715 -26.64 10.75 -10.27
CA PRO A 715 -26.56 12.19 -10.25
C PRO A 715 -27.66 12.83 -11.10
N PRO A 716 -28.38 13.86 -10.61
CA PRO A 716 -29.38 14.58 -11.38
C PRO A 716 -28.81 15.20 -12.65
N GLU A 717 -29.69 15.50 -13.63
CA GLU A 717 -29.27 16.06 -14.91
C GLU A 717 -28.48 17.38 -14.74
N LYS A 718 -28.90 18.27 -13.86
CA LYS A 718 -28.19 19.52 -13.56
C LYS A 718 -26.77 19.28 -13.03
N VAL A 719 -26.53 18.22 -12.27
CA VAL A 719 -25.20 17.83 -11.75
C VAL A 719 -24.35 17.24 -12.89
N ARG A 720 -24.95 16.46 -13.77
CA ARG A 720 -24.28 15.92 -14.95
C ARG A 720 -23.85 17.02 -15.91
N ILE A 721 -24.77 17.95 -16.23
CA ILE A 721 -24.47 19.14 -17.05
C ILE A 721 -23.34 19.95 -16.41
N ALA A 722 -23.41 20.23 -15.12
CA ALA A 722 -22.38 20.97 -14.43
C ALA A 722 -20.99 20.29 -14.51
N THR A 723 -20.95 18.96 -14.48
CA THR A 723 -19.71 18.20 -14.64
C THR A 723 -19.21 18.22 -16.08
N SER A 724 -20.12 18.15 -17.08
CA SER A 724 -19.79 18.30 -18.51
C SER A 724 -19.23 19.68 -18.83
N ASP A 725 -19.88 20.75 -18.36
CA ASP A 725 -19.39 22.13 -18.52
C ASP A 725 -17.96 22.29 -17.96
N TYR A 726 -17.67 21.64 -16.83
CA TYR A 726 -16.34 21.68 -16.25
C TYR A 726 -15.32 20.94 -17.12
N ARG A 727 -15.71 19.82 -17.73
CA ARG A 727 -14.88 19.06 -18.68
C ARG A 727 -14.59 19.90 -19.92
N GLU A 728 -15.62 20.51 -20.50
CA GLU A 728 -15.49 21.37 -21.69
C GLU A 728 -14.57 22.56 -21.42
N GLU A 729 -14.75 23.27 -20.30
CA GLU A 729 -13.88 24.39 -19.90
C GLU A 729 -12.40 24.00 -19.72
N MET A 730 -12.10 22.75 -19.37
CA MET A 730 -10.73 22.26 -19.23
C MET A 730 -10.11 21.80 -20.55
N ASP A 731 -10.87 21.71 -21.62
CA ASP A 731 -10.42 21.23 -22.93
C ASP A 731 -9.96 22.34 -23.87
N VAL A 732 -8.91 23.05 -23.47
CA VAL A 732 -8.30 24.14 -24.25
C VAL A 732 -7.91 23.71 -25.67
N LEU A 733 -7.65 22.40 -25.89
CA LEU A 733 -7.28 21.89 -27.20
C LEU A 733 -8.52 21.76 -28.12
N ALA A 734 -9.70 21.50 -27.58
CA ALA A 734 -10.95 21.49 -28.34
C ALA A 734 -11.24 22.88 -28.88
N ASP A 735 -11.11 23.94 -28.06
CA ASP A 735 -11.30 25.32 -28.50
C ASP A 735 -10.35 25.69 -29.64
N PHE A 736 -9.06 25.35 -29.51
CA PHE A 736 -8.09 25.56 -30.59
C PHE A 736 -8.49 24.82 -31.88
N MET A 737 -8.94 23.56 -31.73
CA MET A 737 -9.34 22.76 -32.90
C MET A 737 -10.59 23.33 -33.54
N GLU A 738 -11.56 23.81 -32.77
CA GLU A 738 -12.77 24.44 -33.29
C GLU A 738 -12.46 25.77 -34.02
N GLU A 739 -11.61 26.61 -33.45
CA GLU A 739 -11.31 27.94 -34.02
C GLU A 739 -10.30 27.89 -35.18
N LYS A 740 -9.23 27.15 -35.04
CA LYS A 740 -8.08 27.22 -35.97
C LYS A 740 -7.91 25.97 -36.86
N CYS A 741 -8.70 24.90 -36.65
CA CYS A 741 -8.52 23.66 -37.41
C CYS A 741 -9.72 23.29 -38.27
N LEU A 742 -9.44 22.45 -39.28
CA LEU A 742 -10.42 21.74 -40.11
C LEU A 742 -10.30 20.25 -39.79
N LEU A 743 -11.41 19.61 -39.47
CA LEU A 743 -11.47 18.18 -39.18
C LEU A 743 -11.99 17.41 -40.39
N GLY A 744 -11.45 16.20 -40.62
CA GLY A 744 -11.88 15.29 -41.66
C GLY A 744 -10.71 14.49 -42.25
N GLU A 745 -10.95 13.27 -42.63
CA GLU A 745 -9.92 12.31 -43.11
C GLU A 745 -9.05 12.84 -44.27
N GLN A 746 -9.57 13.78 -45.05
CA GLN A 746 -8.87 14.41 -46.17
C GLN A 746 -7.79 15.39 -45.73
N HIS A 747 -7.82 15.86 -44.44
CA HIS A 747 -6.92 16.87 -43.97
C HIS A 747 -5.64 16.26 -43.41
N LYS A 748 -4.51 16.91 -43.66
CA LYS A 748 -3.20 16.58 -43.09
C LYS A 748 -2.43 17.83 -42.76
N VAL A 749 -1.70 17.83 -41.64
CA VAL A 749 -0.88 18.97 -41.23
C VAL A 749 0.41 18.47 -40.58
N GLY A 750 1.51 19.17 -40.80
CA GLY A 750 2.78 18.87 -40.16
C GLY A 750 2.66 18.98 -38.60
N GLN A 751 3.22 18.01 -37.89
CA GLN A 751 3.10 18.00 -36.43
C GLN A 751 3.68 19.27 -35.78
N LYS A 752 4.78 19.78 -36.34
CA LYS A 752 5.41 21.02 -35.85
C LYS A 752 4.56 22.23 -36.21
N ASP A 753 3.99 22.25 -37.44
CA ASP A 753 3.20 23.39 -37.91
C ASP A 753 1.91 23.54 -37.09
N LEU A 754 1.25 22.44 -36.82
CA LEU A 754 0.06 22.44 -35.94
C LEU A 754 0.37 22.87 -34.52
N TYR A 755 1.51 22.46 -33.98
CA TYR A 755 1.93 22.88 -32.65
C TYR A 755 2.31 24.37 -32.59
N LEU A 756 2.98 24.90 -33.62
CA LEU A 756 3.29 26.32 -33.67
C LEU A 756 2.00 27.16 -33.75
N ALA A 757 1.04 26.78 -34.60
CA ALA A 757 -0.26 27.44 -34.64
C ALA A 757 -1.01 27.40 -33.28
N TYR A 758 -0.88 26.29 -32.53
CA TYR A 758 -1.42 26.19 -31.20
C TYR A 758 -0.70 27.14 -30.21
N VAL A 759 0.62 27.26 -30.30
CA VAL A 759 1.39 28.19 -29.47
C VAL A 759 0.99 29.63 -29.74
N ASP A 760 0.91 30.02 -31.05
CA ASP A 760 0.51 31.36 -31.48
C ASP A 760 -0.92 31.69 -30.96
N TRP A 761 -1.86 30.75 -31.09
CA TRP A 761 -3.22 30.89 -30.60
C TRP A 761 -3.29 31.04 -29.08
N CYS A 762 -2.48 30.28 -28.32
CA CYS A 762 -2.38 30.45 -26.86
C CYS A 762 -1.81 31.81 -26.49
N GLU A 763 -0.84 32.33 -27.24
CA GLU A 763 -0.26 33.68 -27.02
C GLU A 763 -1.28 34.79 -27.28
N GLU A 764 -2.10 34.65 -28.36
CA GLU A 764 -3.23 35.55 -28.64
C GLU A 764 -4.20 35.67 -27.44
N LEU A 765 -4.49 34.52 -26.80
CA LEU A 765 -5.37 34.43 -25.63
C LEU A 765 -4.66 34.71 -24.29
N LYS A 766 -3.34 35.04 -24.30
CA LYS A 766 -2.52 35.24 -23.10
C LYS A 766 -2.52 34.00 -22.18
N GLN A 767 -2.60 32.82 -22.76
CA GLN A 767 -2.55 31.53 -22.06
C GLN A 767 -1.18 30.89 -22.25
N LYS A 768 -0.75 30.09 -21.26
CA LYS A 768 0.50 29.35 -21.38
C LYS A 768 0.30 28.09 -22.21
N PRO A 769 0.98 27.92 -23.35
CA PRO A 769 0.83 26.74 -24.18
C PRO A 769 1.32 25.47 -23.45
N GLN A 770 0.69 24.35 -23.74
CA GLN A 770 1.18 23.04 -23.31
C GLN A 770 2.47 22.71 -24.05
N ASN A 771 3.32 21.85 -23.46
CA ASN A 771 4.53 21.43 -24.17
C ASN A 771 4.21 20.49 -25.35
N TYR A 772 5.11 20.46 -26.33
CA TYR A 772 4.97 19.69 -27.58
C TYR A 772 4.61 18.20 -27.38
N ARG A 773 5.17 17.55 -26.32
CA ARG A 773 4.89 16.13 -26.04
C ARG A 773 3.47 15.92 -25.53
N LEU A 774 2.97 16.78 -24.67
CA LEU A 774 1.61 16.71 -24.14
C LEU A 774 0.58 16.99 -25.23
N PHE A 775 0.80 18.04 -26.04
CA PHE A 775 -0.02 18.38 -27.17
C PHE A 775 -0.19 17.21 -28.15
N ASN A 776 0.92 16.58 -28.58
CA ASN A 776 0.85 15.42 -29.47
C ASN A 776 0.22 14.19 -28.84
N ARG A 777 0.38 14.00 -27.53
CA ARG A 777 -0.30 12.91 -26.82
C ARG A 777 -1.81 13.09 -26.81
N GLN A 778 -2.29 14.30 -26.53
CA GLN A 778 -3.73 14.60 -26.52
C GLN A 778 -4.37 14.47 -27.90
N LEU A 779 -3.65 14.80 -28.97
CA LEU A 779 -4.13 14.54 -30.34
C LEU A 779 -4.25 13.04 -30.61
N LYS A 780 -3.27 12.24 -30.14
CA LYS A 780 -3.34 10.79 -30.27
C LYS A 780 -4.48 10.17 -29.44
N GLU A 781 -4.74 10.69 -28.24
CA GLU A 781 -5.86 10.30 -27.38
C GLU A 781 -7.24 10.67 -27.98
N ARG A 782 -7.27 11.53 -29.02
CA ARG A 782 -8.45 11.89 -29.84
C ARG A 782 -8.51 11.15 -31.17
N ASP A 783 -7.79 10.04 -31.27
CA ASP A 783 -7.76 9.14 -32.43
C ASP A 783 -7.21 9.75 -33.74
N PHE A 784 -6.48 10.89 -33.65
CA PHE A 784 -5.77 11.36 -34.83
C PHE A 784 -4.58 10.46 -35.16
N GLU A 785 -4.50 10.04 -36.43
CA GLU A 785 -3.45 9.15 -36.89
C GLU A 785 -2.17 9.90 -37.25
N THR A 786 -1.04 9.28 -36.95
CA THR A 786 0.26 9.79 -37.43
C THR A 786 0.48 9.39 -38.90
N SER A 787 0.90 10.34 -39.69
CA SER A 787 1.23 10.15 -41.09
C SER A 787 2.50 10.89 -41.49
N VAL A 788 2.81 10.95 -42.77
CA VAL A 788 3.94 11.73 -43.29
C VAL A 788 3.47 12.59 -44.46
N ILE A 789 4.01 13.79 -44.53
CA ILE A 789 3.85 14.68 -45.71
C ILE A 789 5.22 14.82 -46.36
N ARG A 790 5.25 14.72 -47.72
CA ARG A 790 6.43 14.99 -48.51
C ARG A 790 6.25 16.36 -49.19
N THR A 791 7.10 17.33 -48.83
CA THR A 791 7.09 18.67 -49.43
C THR A 791 8.51 19.02 -49.82
N ALA A 792 8.71 19.38 -51.08
CA ALA A 792 9.99 19.78 -51.67
C ALA A 792 11.15 18.81 -51.38
N GLY A 793 10.87 17.47 -51.46
CA GLY A 793 11.90 16.43 -51.23
C GLY A 793 12.19 16.09 -49.76
N MET A 794 11.62 16.79 -48.79
CA MET A 794 11.70 16.47 -47.37
C MET A 794 10.47 15.76 -46.87
N THR A 795 10.69 14.75 -46.02
CA THR A 795 9.63 13.98 -45.36
C THR A 795 9.47 14.49 -43.94
N THR A 796 8.30 15.01 -43.59
CA THR A 796 7.96 15.49 -42.24
C THR A 796 6.85 14.66 -41.62
N ARG A 797 6.91 14.45 -40.30
CA ARG A 797 5.81 13.80 -39.57
C ARG A 797 4.60 14.72 -39.55
N ALA A 798 3.44 14.14 -39.77
CA ALA A 798 2.17 14.84 -39.87
C ALA A 798 1.07 14.14 -39.07
N TRP A 799 0.01 14.88 -38.81
CA TRP A 799 -1.28 14.35 -38.38
C TRP A 799 -2.22 14.18 -39.56
N LYS A 800 -3.00 13.11 -39.58
CA LYS A 800 -4.11 12.86 -40.54
C LYS A 800 -5.42 13.03 -39.78
N GLY A 801 -6.44 13.54 -40.46
CA GLY A 801 -7.75 13.83 -39.87
C GLY A 801 -7.92 15.27 -39.38
N ILE A 802 -6.83 16.06 -39.38
CA ILE A 802 -6.84 17.46 -38.95
C ILE A 802 -5.96 18.31 -39.88
N GLY A 803 -6.39 19.55 -40.15
CA GLY A 803 -5.66 20.55 -40.89
C GLY A 803 -5.84 21.93 -40.29
N LEU A 804 -5.00 22.90 -40.64
CA LEU A 804 -5.17 24.29 -40.20
C LEU A 804 -6.13 25.06 -41.13
N ARG A 805 -6.98 25.91 -40.58
CA ARG A 805 -7.74 26.89 -41.34
C ARG A 805 -6.76 27.96 -41.82
N ASN A 806 -6.47 28.00 -43.10
CA ASN A 806 -5.61 29.02 -43.71
C ASN A 806 -6.34 30.36 -43.76
N GLU A 807 -5.95 31.32 -42.98
CA GLU A 807 -6.43 32.73 -43.09
C GLU A 807 -6.09 33.37 -44.46
N ARG A 808 -5.16 32.80 -45.20
CA ARG A 808 -4.76 33.29 -46.54
C ARG A 808 -5.71 32.96 -47.68
N THR A 809 -6.70 32.06 -47.48
CA THR A 809 -7.69 31.76 -48.53
C THR A 809 -8.88 32.71 -48.55
N SER A 810 -9.12 33.50 -47.48
CA SER A 810 -10.22 34.47 -47.47
C SER A 810 -9.87 35.79 -48.17
N VAL A 811 -8.58 36.18 -48.16
CA VAL A 811 -8.14 37.43 -48.82
C VAL A 811 -7.95 37.26 -50.32
N ASN A 812 -7.56 36.06 -50.81
CA ASN A 812 -7.42 35.81 -52.24
C ASN A 812 -8.76 35.50 -52.95
N SER A 813 -9.82 35.10 -52.24
CA SER A 813 -11.15 34.99 -52.82
C SER A 813 -11.85 36.33 -52.96
N PHE A 814 -11.54 37.31 -52.14
CA PHE A 814 -12.08 38.69 -52.26
C PHE A 814 -11.47 39.46 -53.44
N PHE A 815 -10.18 39.24 -53.77
CA PHE A 815 -9.52 39.88 -54.92
C PHE A 815 -9.77 39.16 -56.27
N ARG A 816 -10.26 37.93 -56.31
CA ARG A 816 -10.65 37.28 -57.55
C ARG A 816 -12.09 37.52 -58.02
N ILE A 817 -12.97 38.04 -57.16
CA ILE A 817 -14.35 38.39 -57.46
C ILE A 817 -14.43 39.81 -58.04
N HIS A 818 -13.45 40.67 -57.76
CA HIS A 818 -13.43 42.06 -58.30
C HIS A 818 -12.49 42.25 -59.52
N ALA A 819 -11.85 41.20 -60.01
CA ALA A 819 -11.06 41.27 -61.28
C ALA A 819 -11.74 40.62 -62.49
N ALA A 820 -12.99 40.17 -62.35
CA ALA A 820 -13.79 39.63 -63.49
C ALA A 820 -14.93 40.55 -63.97
N ASP A 821 -15.04 41.74 -63.38
CA ASP A 821 -15.99 42.77 -63.78
C ASP A 821 -15.32 44.14 -63.98
N ALA A 822 -14.13 44.15 -64.66
CA ALA A 822 -13.55 45.36 -65.19
C ALA A 822 -13.01 45.14 -66.60
#